data_67a32c9c37d6f35d6b8a6744ce89bdd1
#
_entry.id   67a32c9c37d6f35d6b8a6744ce89bdd1
#
_cell.length_a   1.000
_cell.length_b   1.000
_cell.length_c   1.000
_cell.angle_alpha   90.00
_cell.angle_beta   90.00
_cell.angle_gamma   90.00
#
_symmetry.space_group_name_H-M   'P 1'
#
loop_
_entity.id
_entity.type
_entity.pdbx_description
1 polymer ?
#
loop_
_entity_poly.entity_id
_entity_poly.type
_entity_poly.pdbx_seq_one_letter_code
_entity_poly.pdbx_strand_id
1 'polypeptide(L)'
;MELLEQLNESQRQAVVYNEGPSLVIAGAGSGKTRVLTYKIAYLLQQGMKPWNILALTFTNKAAREMRERIGRLVGEETARYLVMGTFHSIFARILRYEAEHIGFSSNFTIYDETDSRSLLKTIIKEMNLDDKVYKPASVHNRISMAKNHLIMAEDYAQDQTAIRSDIESKVPMISQIYLAYARRCKQANAMDFDDLLTLTYMLFRNNEDIRRKYAERFQYILVDEYQDTNAVQQRIVLQLAEHQRVCVVGDDAQSIYGFRGANIDNILDFQQKFVGTKLFKLEQNYRSTQRIVQAANSLIKHNERQIHKEVYSRNDEGEKLTLKVAYSDKEEANIVCSDIKRIKRNDGCQWTDFAILYRTNAQSRSFEELMRKEGIPYRIYGGLSFYQRKEIKDIIAYFRVVANPNDEEAVKRIINYPTRGIGQTTITKIGETAQREGVSLWEVICDPIKHKLEVSKSTVNKLEAFRLLMQSFMVRLPNDDAYVLGAAIIQEAGISQDLYSEKTPEAIARQENLEEFLSGMQDFVDSRREEDRGNEVALTDFLQEVALLTDLDSEDGEEEEDAGRVTLMTIHSAKGLEFPTVFVVGMEENIFPSPMSCYSKRELEEERRLLYVAITRAEKHCILTCAKNRYRYGKLEFNPESRFLKDIDPSLMNVQGASSLGSSRSFEPRQQNFRPVATQFKAEPKPRIVPHRVEPSGNITGHPVTTLKEGNVIEHERFGLGTVLKIEGSGENTKATVEFKNLGTKQLLLKFARFSVVK
;
A
#
# COMPACT_ATOMS: atom_id res chain seq x y z
N MET A 1 1.95 -39.88 -21.98
CA MET A 1 2.88 -40.22 -20.86
C MET A 1 3.93 -39.14 -20.66
N GLU A 2 4.50 -38.59 -21.72
CA GLU A 2 5.51 -37.52 -21.67
C GLU A 2 5.12 -36.26 -20.82
N LEU A 3 3.83 -35.87 -20.83
CA LEU A 3 3.33 -34.74 -20.06
C LEU A 3 3.51 -34.90 -18.54
N LEU A 4 3.27 -36.09 -18.01
CA LEU A 4 3.30 -36.35 -16.56
C LEU A 4 4.73 -36.62 -16.03
N GLU A 5 5.69 -36.91 -16.91
CA GLU A 5 7.08 -37.15 -16.53
C GLU A 5 7.81 -35.89 -16.03
N GLN A 6 7.32 -34.74 -16.42
CA GLN A 6 7.86 -33.45 -16.00
C GLN A 6 7.38 -33.03 -14.60
N LEU A 7 6.51 -33.80 -13.96
CA LEU A 7 5.92 -33.50 -12.65
C LEU A 7 6.53 -34.39 -11.57
N ASN A 8 6.72 -33.84 -10.38
CA ASN A 8 7.02 -34.63 -9.20
C ASN A 8 5.80 -35.48 -8.80
N GLU A 9 5.97 -36.46 -7.91
CA GLU A 9 4.92 -37.38 -7.53
C GLU A 9 3.67 -36.71 -6.98
N SER A 10 3.81 -35.75 -6.07
CA SER A 10 2.67 -35.00 -5.49
C SER A 10 1.92 -34.18 -6.54
N GLN A 11 2.66 -33.51 -7.44
CA GLN A 11 2.08 -32.76 -8.55
C GLN A 11 1.34 -33.72 -9.52
N ARG A 12 1.94 -34.85 -9.85
CA ARG A 12 1.35 -35.88 -10.73
C ARG A 12 0.05 -36.41 -10.16
N GLN A 13 0.03 -36.75 -8.87
CA GLN A 13 -1.18 -37.26 -8.20
C GLN A 13 -2.30 -36.21 -8.23
N ALA A 14 -1.99 -34.92 -7.98
CA ALA A 14 -2.97 -33.86 -8.06
C ALA A 14 -3.50 -33.63 -9.49
N VAL A 15 -2.65 -33.78 -10.51
CA VAL A 15 -3.03 -33.64 -11.93
C VAL A 15 -3.92 -34.78 -12.39
N VAL A 16 -3.63 -36.01 -12.02
CA VAL A 16 -4.36 -37.21 -12.50
C VAL A 16 -5.72 -37.38 -11.82
N TYR A 17 -5.88 -36.92 -10.57
CA TYR A 17 -7.14 -37.10 -9.83
C TYR A 17 -8.29 -36.24 -10.38
N ASN A 18 -9.33 -36.86 -10.95
CA ASN A 18 -10.48 -36.22 -11.60
C ASN A 18 -11.85 -36.73 -11.13
N GLU A 19 -11.89 -37.64 -10.16
CA GLU A 19 -13.11 -38.36 -9.74
C GLU A 19 -13.99 -37.57 -8.78
N GLY A 20 -13.46 -36.50 -8.20
CA GLY A 20 -14.20 -35.68 -7.22
C GLY A 20 -13.53 -34.35 -6.94
N PRO A 21 -14.02 -33.64 -5.92
CA PRO A 21 -13.43 -32.37 -5.53
C PRO A 21 -12.01 -32.53 -5.01
N SER A 22 -11.12 -31.62 -5.36
CA SER A 22 -9.72 -31.66 -4.95
C SER A 22 -9.27 -30.28 -4.44
N LEU A 23 -8.57 -30.31 -3.32
CA LEU A 23 -7.93 -29.16 -2.71
C LEU A 23 -6.41 -29.37 -2.80
N VAL A 24 -5.73 -28.51 -3.54
CA VAL A 24 -4.28 -28.53 -3.69
C VAL A 24 -3.70 -27.40 -2.85
N ILE A 25 -3.13 -27.75 -1.71
CA ILE A 25 -2.41 -26.81 -0.84
C ILE A 25 -0.95 -26.79 -1.29
N ALA A 26 -0.52 -25.64 -1.73
CA ALA A 26 0.75 -25.50 -2.40
C ALA A 26 1.58 -24.38 -1.76
N GLY A 27 2.68 -24.74 -1.11
CA GLY A 27 3.62 -23.77 -0.54
C GLY A 27 4.14 -22.77 -1.57
N ALA A 28 4.72 -21.67 -1.10
CA ALA A 28 5.37 -20.71 -1.98
C ALA A 28 6.41 -21.41 -2.86
N GLY A 29 6.48 -21.06 -4.15
CA GLY A 29 7.45 -21.64 -5.08
C GLY A 29 7.29 -23.14 -5.38
N SER A 30 6.16 -23.79 -5.02
CA SER A 30 5.94 -25.24 -5.23
C SER A 30 5.34 -25.60 -6.59
N GLY A 31 5.09 -24.62 -7.47
CA GLY A 31 4.56 -24.85 -8.80
C GLY A 31 3.04 -24.92 -8.88
N LYS A 32 2.28 -24.14 -8.10
CA LYS A 32 0.82 -24.02 -8.16
C LYS A 32 0.30 -23.93 -9.60
N THR A 33 0.75 -22.92 -10.33
CA THR A 33 0.34 -22.67 -11.72
C THR A 33 0.71 -23.83 -12.65
N ARG A 34 1.84 -24.52 -12.36
CA ARG A 34 2.25 -25.70 -13.12
C ARG A 34 1.23 -26.84 -12.97
N VAL A 35 0.78 -27.14 -11.75
CA VAL A 35 -0.25 -28.17 -11.53
C VAL A 35 -1.54 -27.83 -12.25
N LEU A 36 -2.01 -26.55 -12.21
CA LEU A 36 -3.22 -26.14 -12.92
C LEU A 36 -3.08 -26.28 -14.44
N THR A 37 -1.99 -25.80 -15.02
CA THR A 37 -1.76 -25.86 -16.47
C THR A 37 -1.65 -27.31 -16.96
N TYR A 38 -0.93 -28.16 -16.23
CA TYR A 38 -0.80 -29.58 -16.55
C TYR A 38 -2.11 -30.36 -16.34
N LYS A 39 -2.90 -29.99 -15.34
CA LYS A 39 -4.22 -30.58 -15.13
C LYS A 39 -5.17 -30.27 -16.28
N ILE A 40 -5.20 -29.02 -16.75
CA ILE A 40 -5.98 -28.63 -17.93
C ILE A 40 -5.51 -29.42 -19.16
N ALA A 41 -4.20 -29.49 -19.41
CA ALA A 41 -3.64 -30.28 -20.51
C ALA A 41 -4.02 -31.74 -20.41
N TYR A 42 -3.96 -32.34 -19.21
CA TYR A 42 -4.35 -33.71 -18.97
C TYR A 42 -5.84 -33.95 -19.23
N LEU A 43 -6.73 -33.07 -18.75
CA LEU A 43 -8.18 -33.17 -19.01
C LEU A 43 -8.50 -33.14 -20.52
N LEU A 44 -7.83 -32.26 -21.28
CA LEU A 44 -7.95 -32.20 -22.74
C LEU A 44 -7.48 -33.47 -23.42
N GLN A 45 -6.36 -34.09 -22.98
CA GLN A 45 -5.88 -35.37 -23.48
C GLN A 45 -6.83 -36.51 -23.14
N GLN A 46 -7.58 -36.44 -22.05
CA GLN A 46 -8.63 -37.39 -21.70
C GLN A 46 -9.91 -37.19 -22.52
N GLY A 47 -9.93 -36.28 -23.50
CA GLY A 47 -11.04 -36.05 -24.41
C GLY A 47 -12.06 -35.03 -23.94
N MET A 48 -11.83 -34.32 -22.81
CA MET A 48 -12.67 -33.21 -22.38
C MET A 48 -12.55 -32.08 -23.36
N LYS A 49 -13.67 -31.44 -23.71
CA LYS A 49 -13.66 -30.35 -24.67
C LYS A 49 -13.20 -29.04 -23.98
N PRO A 50 -12.43 -28.17 -24.67
CA PRO A 50 -11.92 -26.94 -24.06
C PRO A 50 -13.01 -26.04 -23.44
N TRP A 51 -14.16 -25.91 -24.10
CA TRP A 51 -15.29 -25.10 -23.63
C TRP A 51 -16.06 -25.68 -22.43
N ASN A 52 -15.74 -26.92 -22.04
CA ASN A 52 -16.29 -27.59 -20.84
C ASN A 52 -15.40 -27.40 -19.61
N ILE A 53 -14.24 -26.77 -19.76
CA ILE A 53 -13.32 -26.47 -18.67
C ILE A 53 -13.45 -24.97 -18.33
N LEU A 54 -13.78 -24.68 -17.06
CA LEU A 54 -13.79 -23.34 -16.50
C LEU A 54 -12.54 -23.16 -15.62
N ALA A 55 -11.65 -22.23 -16.00
CA ALA A 55 -10.46 -21.90 -15.22
C ALA A 55 -10.52 -20.46 -14.75
N LEU A 56 -10.60 -20.27 -13.43
CA LEU A 56 -10.74 -18.96 -12.79
C LEU A 56 -9.44 -18.58 -12.08
N THR A 57 -9.01 -17.34 -12.25
CA THR A 57 -7.84 -16.76 -11.60
C THR A 57 -8.13 -15.36 -11.08
N PHE A 58 -7.18 -14.75 -10.36
CA PHE A 58 -7.39 -13.49 -9.68
C PHE A 58 -7.02 -12.27 -10.55
N THR A 59 -6.02 -12.39 -11.43
CA THR A 59 -5.54 -11.27 -12.25
C THR A 59 -5.53 -11.61 -13.75
N ASN A 60 -5.73 -10.59 -14.58
CA ASN A 60 -5.67 -10.73 -16.04
C ASN A 60 -4.26 -11.16 -16.51
N LYS A 61 -3.20 -10.73 -15.81
CA LYS A 61 -1.83 -11.16 -16.08
C LYS A 61 -1.67 -12.67 -15.87
N ALA A 62 -2.13 -13.17 -14.71
CA ALA A 62 -2.10 -14.61 -14.43
C ALA A 62 -2.91 -15.43 -15.44
N ALA A 63 -4.08 -14.93 -15.85
CA ALA A 63 -4.89 -15.59 -16.88
C ALA A 63 -4.18 -15.67 -18.24
N ARG A 64 -3.49 -14.60 -18.65
CA ARG A 64 -2.71 -14.55 -19.89
C ARG A 64 -1.54 -15.51 -19.85
N GLU A 65 -0.73 -15.43 -18.80
CA GLU A 65 0.44 -16.30 -18.61
C GLU A 65 0.05 -17.80 -18.56
N MET A 66 -1.03 -18.11 -17.86
CA MET A 66 -1.55 -19.47 -17.79
C MET A 66 -2.00 -19.96 -19.18
N ARG A 67 -2.66 -19.12 -19.97
CA ARG A 67 -3.11 -19.46 -21.34
C ARG A 67 -1.92 -19.71 -22.27
N GLU A 68 -0.88 -18.89 -22.20
CA GLU A 68 0.35 -19.08 -22.98
C GLU A 68 1.04 -20.39 -22.62
N ARG A 69 1.14 -20.72 -21.32
CA ARG A 69 1.72 -21.98 -20.84
C ARG A 69 0.92 -23.19 -21.33
N ILE A 70 -0.40 -23.10 -21.29
CA ILE A 70 -1.28 -24.18 -21.82
C ILE A 70 -1.13 -24.29 -23.34
N GLY A 71 -1.07 -23.17 -24.05
CA GLY A 71 -0.85 -23.15 -25.50
C GLY A 71 0.41 -23.88 -25.94
N ARG A 72 1.49 -23.76 -25.14
CA ARG A 72 2.75 -24.51 -25.39
C ARG A 72 2.60 -26.03 -25.14
N LEU A 73 1.66 -26.47 -24.29
CA LEU A 73 1.45 -27.88 -23.95
C LEU A 73 0.49 -28.59 -24.90
N VAL A 74 -0.56 -27.90 -25.36
CA VAL A 74 -1.67 -28.53 -26.11
C VAL A 74 -1.98 -27.83 -27.44
N GLY A 75 -1.19 -26.83 -27.82
CA GLY A 75 -1.40 -26.01 -29.02
C GLY A 75 -2.26 -24.77 -28.76
N GLU A 76 -1.87 -23.65 -29.36
CA GLU A 76 -2.53 -22.34 -29.17
C GLU A 76 -4.00 -22.35 -29.62
N GLU A 77 -4.30 -23.07 -30.70
CA GLU A 77 -5.66 -23.20 -31.20
C GLU A 77 -6.59 -23.84 -30.15
N THR A 78 -6.18 -24.91 -29.51
CA THR A 78 -6.95 -25.56 -28.44
C THR A 78 -7.10 -24.64 -27.22
N ALA A 79 -6.03 -23.97 -26.81
CA ALA A 79 -6.02 -23.09 -25.67
C ALA A 79 -6.96 -21.87 -25.86
N ARG A 80 -7.19 -21.44 -27.09
CA ARG A 80 -8.11 -20.31 -27.42
C ARG A 80 -9.57 -20.60 -27.05
N TYR A 81 -10.00 -21.86 -27.12
CA TYR A 81 -11.39 -22.23 -26.81
C TYR A 81 -11.63 -22.54 -25.31
N LEU A 82 -10.60 -22.51 -24.49
CA LEU A 82 -10.76 -22.64 -23.03
C LEU A 82 -11.54 -21.46 -22.44
N VAL A 83 -12.48 -21.75 -21.55
CA VAL A 83 -13.17 -20.73 -20.78
C VAL A 83 -12.30 -20.35 -19.58
N MET A 84 -11.41 -19.39 -19.80
CA MET A 84 -10.41 -18.98 -18.82
C MET A 84 -10.37 -17.45 -18.68
N GLY A 85 -10.26 -16.98 -17.43
CA GLY A 85 -10.15 -15.55 -17.11
C GLY A 85 -10.28 -15.27 -15.63
N THR A 86 -10.38 -13.98 -15.30
CA THR A 86 -10.74 -13.57 -13.93
C THR A 86 -12.22 -13.83 -13.66
N PHE A 87 -12.60 -13.98 -12.39
CA PHE A 87 -14.01 -14.08 -11.99
C PHE A 87 -14.85 -13.00 -12.67
N HIS A 88 -14.48 -11.74 -12.54
CA HIS A 88 -15.23 -10.62 -13.13
C HIS A 88 -15.37 -10.74 -14.65
N SER A 89 -14.29 -11.07 -15.37
CA SER A 89 -14.33 -11.14 -16.83
C SER A 89 -15.21 -12.27 -17.36
N ILE A 90 -15.21 -13.43 -16.69
CA ILE A 90 -16.03 -14.58 -17.07
C ILE A 90 -17.51 -14.31 -16.75
N PHE A 91 -17.80 -13.85 -15.55
CA PHE A 91 -19.17 -13.63 -15.12
C PHE A 91 -19.81 -12.41 -15.76
N ALA A 92 -19.06 -11.37 -16.08
CA ALA A 92 -19.55 -10.28 -16.95
C ALA A 92 -20.02 -10.79 -18.31
N ARG A 93 -19.30 -11.75 -18.93
CA ARG A 93 -19.76 -12.37 -20.18
C ARG A 93 -21.05 -13.17 -20.00
N ILE A 94 -21.15 -13.98 -18.94
CA ILE A 94 -22.37 -14.73 -18.64
C ILE A 94 -23.55 -13.76 -18.44
N LEU A 95 -23.36 -12.71 -17.65
CA LEU A 95 -24.39 -11.69 -17.44
C LEU A 95 -24.84 -11.00 -18.73
N ARG A 96 -23.94 -10.77 -19.70
CA ARG A 96 -24.32 -10.22 -21.00
C ARG A 96 -25.24 -11.15 -21.79
N TYR A 97 -25.02 -12.46 -21.73
CA TYR A 97 -25.87 -13.44 -22.40
C TYR A 97 -27.23 -13.62 -21.69
N GLU A 98 -27.27 -13.47 -20.38
CA GLU A 98 -28.44 -13.74 -19.55
C GLU A 98 -29.06 -12.43 -18.97
N ALA A 99 -28.70 -11.26 -19.52
CA ALA A 99 -29.02 -9.95 -18.94
C ALA A 99 -30.53 -9.75 -18.72
N GLU A 100 -31.38 -10.23 -19.63
CA GLU A 100 -32.84 -10.08 -19.55
C GLU A 100 -33.42 -10.75 -18.32
N HIS A 101 -32.85 -11.88 -17.89
CA HIS A 101 -33.31 -12.62 -16.71
C HIS A 101 -33.05 -11.90 -15.38
N ILE A 102 -32.20 -10.87 -15.38
CA ILE A 102 -31.94 -10.01 -14.23
C ILE A 102 -32.46 -8.58 -14.44
N GLY A 103 -33.23 -8.35 -15.54
CA GLY A 103 -33.83 -7.07 -15.88
C GLY A 103 -32.85 -6.01 -16.32
N PHE A 104 -31.79 -6.39 -17.05
CA PHE A 104 -30.82 -5.53 -17.72
C PHE A 104 -30.81 -5.83 -19.22
N SER A 105 -30.30 -4.90 -20.01
CA SER A 105 -29.99 -5.15 -21.43
C SER A 105 -28.58 -5.71 -21.56
N SER A 106 -28.34 -6.49 -22.62
CA SER A 106 -27.02 -7.13 -22.85
C SER A 106 -25.85 -6.13 -23.01
N ASN A 107 -26.15 -4.88 -23.35
CA ASN A 107 -25.20 -3.78 -23.55
C ASN A 107 -24.99 -2.93 -22.29
N PHE A 108 -25.24 -3.49 -21.11
CA PHE A 108 -25.02 -2.75 -19.85
C PHE A 108 -23.61 -2.19 -19.75
N THR A 109 -23.49 -1.01 -19.14
CA THR A 109 -22.21 -0.37 -18.83
C THR A 109 -21.63 -0.94 -17.52
N ILE A 110 -20.31 -1.10 -17.47
CA ILE A 110 -19.62 -1.43 -16.24
C ILE A 110 -19.04 -0.14 -15.67
N TYR A 111 -19.54 0.27 -14.49
CA TYR A 111 -19.04 1.44 -13.78
C TYR A 111 -17.76 1.10 -13.04
N ASP A 112 -16.76 1.93 -13.22
CA ASP A 112 -15.58 1.91 -12.39
C ASP A 112 -15.85 2.60 -11.03
N GLU A 113 -14.82 2.64 -10.18
CA GLU A 113 -14.92 3.29 -8.86
C GLU A 113 -15.21 4.80 -8.99
N THR A 114 -14.67 5.45 -10.01
CA THR A 114 -14.87 6.89 -10.26
C THR A 114 -16.30 7.17 -10.66
N ASP A 115 -16.86 6.36 -11.58
CA ASP A 115 -18.24 6.44 -12.01
C ASP A 115 -19.21 6.21 -10.83
N SER A 116 -18.95 5.17 -10.04
CA SER A 116 -19.75 4.81 -8.88
C SER A 116 -19.76 5.93 -7.83
N ARG A 117 -18.59 6.50 -7.52
CA ARG A 117 -18.45 7.64 -6.59
C ARG A 117 -19.13 8.90 -7.12
N SER A 118 -19.07 9.16 -8.44
CA SER A 118 -19.75 10.29 -9.08
C SER A 118 -21.25 10.18 -8.97
N LEU A 119 -21.80 8.99 -9.21
CA LEU A 119 -23.23 8.71 -9.05
C LEU A 119 -23.67 8.89 -7.60
N LEU A 120 -22.91 8.34 -6.64
CA LEU A 120 -23.19 8.52 -5.22
C LEU A 120 -23.17 9.98 -4.78
N LYS A 121 -22.22 10.77 -5.27
CA LYS A 121 -22.15 12.21 -5.02
C LYS A 121 -23.39 12.93 -5.52
N THR A 122 -23.89 12.53 -6.66
CA THR A 122 -25.15 13.09 -7.22
C THR A 122 -26.35 12.72 -6.34
N ILE A 123 -26.48 11.47 -5.93
CA ILE A 123 -27.56 10.99 -5.06
C ILE A 123 -27.54 11.72 -3.70
N ILE A 124 -26.37 11.83 -3.06
CA ILE A 124 -26.21 12.52 -1.78
C ILE A 124 -26.67 13.98 -1.90
N LYS A 125 -26.32 14.66 -2.99
CA LYS A 125 -26.75 16.03 -3.27
C LYS A 125 -28.27 16.12 -3.50
N GLU A 126 -28.85 15.23 -4.28
CA GLU A 126 -30.32 15.18 -4.55
C GLU A 126 -31.12 14.92 -3.27
N MET A 127 -30.58 14.13 -2.35
CA MET A 127 -31.19 13.86 -1.04
C MET A 127 -30.97 15.01 -0.04
N ASN A 128 -30.31 16.10 -0.42
CA ASN A 128 -29.94 17.24 0.44
C ASN A 128 -29.13 16.83 1.69
N LEU A 129 -28.28 15.81 1.55
CA LEU A 129 -27.40 15.35 2.62
C LEU A 129 -26.06 16.09 2.56
N ASP A 130 -25.42 16.26 3.73
CA ASP A 130 -24.11 16.89 3.83
C ASP A 130 -23.01 15.93 3.28
N ASP A 131 -22.33 16.33 2.23
CA ASP A 131 -21.27 15.56 1.56
C ASP A 131 -20.00 15.41 2.42
N LYS A 132 -19.86 16.19 3.49
CA LYS A 132 -18.79 16.02 4.49
C LYS A 132 -19.10 14.90 5.47
N VAL A 133 -20.38 14.60 5.72
CA VAL A 133 -20.84 13.50 6.55
C VAL A 133 -20.95 12.22 5.70
N TYR A 134 -21.65 12.32 4.57
CA TYR A 134 -21.84 11.22 3.61
C TYR A 134 -20.83 11.32 2.46
N LYS A 135 -19.56 11.05 2.76
CA LYS A 135 -18.52 11.09 1.74
C LYS A 135 -18.72 9.99 0.72
N PRO A 136 -18.75 10.30 -0.60
CA PRO A 136 -19.00 9.30 -1.64
C PRO A 136 -18.11 8.07 -1.56
N ALA A 137 -16.82 8.23 -1.22
CA ALA A 137 -15.90 7.11 -1.07
C ALA A 137 -16.26 6.21 0.12
N SER A 138 -16.60 6.79 1.28
CA SER A 138 -16.99 6.02 2.48
C SER A 138 -18.32 5.30 2.28
N VAL A 139 -19.28 5.95 1.60
CA VAL A 139 -20.55 5.35 1.23
C VAL A 139 -20.35 4.19 0.26
N HIS A 140 -19.53 4.40 -0.78
CA HIS A 140 -19.17 3.35 -1.74
C HIS A 140 -18.57 2.14 -1.06
N ASN A 141 -17.59 2.32 -0.15
CA ASN A 141 -16.99 1.21 0.58
C ASN A 141 -17.99 0.42 1.43
N ARG A 142 -18.96 1.09 2.09
CA ARG A 142 -20.01 0.40 2.85
C ARG A 142 -20.92 -0.42 1.94
N ILE A 143 -21.30 0.12 0.79
CA ILE A 143 -22.11 -0.59 -0.22
C ILE A 143 -21.33 -1.79 -0.77
N SER A 144 -20.06 -1.60 -1.13
CA SER A 144 -19.18 -2.67 -1.62
C SER A 144 -19.04 -3.79 -0.58
N MET A 145 -18.79 -3.45 0.68
CA MET A 145 -18.72 -4.44 1.75
C MET A 145 -20.04 -5.20 1.92
N ALA A 146 -21.18 -4.52 1.85
CA ALA A 146 -22.50 -5.17 1.92
C ALA A 146 -22.68 -6.15 0.76
N LYS A 147 -22.39 -5.73 -0.47
CA LYS A 147 -22.43 -6.60 -1.66
C LYS A 147 -21.52 -7.82 -1.51
N ASN A 148 -20.28 -7.64 -1.05
CA ASN A 148 -19.35 -8.74 -0.82
C ASN A 148 -19.81 -9.74 0.26
N HIS A 149 -20.75 -9.33 1.13
CA HIS A 149 -21.43 -10.20 2.09
C HIS A 149 -22.80 -10.69 1.59
N LEU A 150 -23.15 -10.44 0.32
CA LEU A 150 -24.44 -10.79 -0.30
C LEU A 150 -25.63 -10.08 0.37
N ILE A 151 -25.42 -8.90 0.94
CA ILE A 151 -26.47 -8.06 1.51
C ILE A 151 -26.85 -7.03 0.43
N MET A 152 -27.94 -7.30 -0.28
CA MET A 152 -28.44 -6.39 -1.31
C MET A 152 -29.13 -5.16 -0.70
N ALA A 153 -29.45 -4.16 -1.52
CA ALA A 153 -29.99 -2.90 -1.02
C ALA A 153 -31.28 -3.05 -0.21
N GLU A 154 -32.17 -3.95 -0.64
CA GLU A 154 -33.43 -4.28 0.05
C GLU A 154 -33.17 -5.01 1.36
N ASP A 155 -32.23 -5.97 1.38
CA ASP A 155 -31.86 -6.71 2.59
C ASP A 155 -31.16 -5.79 3.59
N TYR A 156 -30.27 -4.90 3.11
CA TYR A 156 -29.59 -3.91 3.95
C TYR A 156 -30.58 -2.98 4.66
N ALA A 157 -31.62 -2.55 3.95
CA ALA A 157 -32.66 -1.69 4.52
C ALA A 157 -33.48 -2.37 5.63
N GLN A 158 -33.47 -3.71 5.73
CA GLN A 158 -34.14 -4.51 6.76
C GLN A 158 -33.17 -5.02 7.83
N ASP A 159 -31.86 -4.93 7.63
CA ASP A 159 -30.84 -5.40 8.58
C ASP A 159 -30.70 -4.43 9.75
N GLN A 160 -31.30 -4.79 10.89
CA GLN A 160 -31.26 -3.99 12.12
C GLN A 160 -29.81 -3.78 12.64
N THR A 161 -28.90 -4.71 12.35
CA THR A 161 -27.51 -4.62 12.78
C THR A 161 -26.77 -3.57 11.95
N ALA A 162 -26.93 -3.61 10.63
CA ALA A 162 -26.37 -2.62 9.72
C ALA A 162 -26.90 -1.21 10.01
N ILE A 163 -28.24 -1.08 10.18
CA ILE A 163 -28.89 0.21 10.51
C ILE A 163 -28.36 0.77 11.84
N ARG A 164 -28.23 -0.06 12.88
CA ARG A 164 -27.68 0.38 14.17
C ARG A 164 -26.25 0.86 14.05
N SER A 165 -25.41 0.13 13.33
CA SER A 165 -24.02 0.51 13.05
C SER A 165 -23.93 1.84 12.29
N ASP A 166 -24.85 2.09 11.35
CA ASP A 166 -24.92 3.36 10.62
C ASP A 166 -25.30 4.53 11.52
N ILE A 167 -26.27 4.31 12.43
CA ILE A 167 -26.67 5.32 13.44
C ILE A 167 -25.50 5.65 14.37
N GLU A 168 -24.82 4.64 14.90
CA GLU A 168 -23.64 4.81 15.76
C GLU A 168 -22.50 5.55 15.03
N SER A 169 -22.35 5.29 13.74
CA SER A 169 -21.39 5.98 12.87
C SER A 169 -21.86 7.37 12.41
N LYS A 170 -23.05 7.85 12.84
CA LYS A 170 -23.68 9.13 12.47
C LYS A 170 -23.99 9.25 10.96
N VAL A 171 -24.28 8.16 10.30
CA VAL A 171 -24.65 8.10 8.87
C VAL A 171 -25.94 7.27 8.66
N PRO A 172 -27.05 7.57 9.30
CA PRO A 172 -28.25 6.74 9.31
C PRO A 172 -28.93 6.58 7.93
N MET A 173 -28.56 7.38 6.92
CA MET A 173 -29.19 7.38 5.61
C MET A 173 -28.53 6.41 4.60
N ILE A 174 -27.54 5.62 5.01
CA ILE A 174 -26.81 4.70 4.11
C ILE A 174 -27.75 3.75 3.39
N SER A 175 -28.72 3.14 4.11
CA SER A 175 -29.68 2.23 3.51
C SER A 175 -30.50 2.89 2.39
N GLN A 176 -30.93 4.14 2.57
CA GLN A 176 -31.67 4.89 1.57
C GLN A 176 -30.81 5.30 0.38
N ILE A 177 -29.55 5.67 0.64
CA ILE A 177 -28.57 5.97 -0.42
C ILE A 177 -28.30 4.70 -1.22
N TYR A 178 -28.14 3.55 -0.58
CA TYR A 178 -27.89 2.27 -1.25
C TYR A 178 -29.07 1.87 -2.15
N LEU A 179 -30.33 1.99 -1.66
CA LEU A 179 -31.53 1.77 -2.46
C LEU A 179 -31.61 2.71 -3.67
N ALA A 180 -31.29 3.99 -3.47
CA ALA A 180 -31.26 4.97 -4.57
C ALA A 180 -30.16 4.63 -5.58
N TYR A 181 -28.98 4.25 -5.12
CA TYR A 181 -27.84 3.85 -5.95
C TYR A 181 -28.17 2.62 -6.80
N ALA A 182 -28.67 1.55 -6.21
CA ALA A 182 -29.06 0.34 -6.92
C ALA A 182 -30.12 0.62 -8.00
N ARG A 183 -31.14 1.45 -7.65
CA ARG A 183 -32.18 1.87 -8.59
C ARG A 183 -31.60 2.67 -9.77
N ARG A 184 -30.71 3.62 -9.51
CA ARG A 184 -30.09 4.46 -10.54
C ARG A 184 -29.17 3.64 -11.44
N CYS A 185 -28.41 2.72 -10.91
CA CYS A 185 -27.61 1.78 -11.70
C CYS A 185 -28.51 0.97 -12.63
N LYS A 186 -29.61 0.43 -12.12
CA LYS A 186 -30.56 -0.31 -12.93
C LYS A 186 -31.23 0.55 -14.02
N GLN A 187 -31.63 1.77 -13.70
CA GLN A 187 -32.21 2.72 -14.66
C GLN A 187 -31.21 3.11 -15.77
N ALA A 188 -29.93 3.27 -15.41
CA ALA A 188 -28.85 3.56 -16.33
C ALA A 188 -28.37 2.34 -17.13
N ASN A 189 -28.97 1.17 -16.93
CA ASN A 189 -28.47 -0.10 -17.46
C ASN A 189 -26.97 -0.27 -17.16
N ALA A 190 -26.56 -0.04 -15.91
CA ALA A 190 -25.18 -0.08 -15.48
C ALA A 190 -25.01 -0.99 -14.27
N MET A 191 -23.84 -1.61 -14.16
CA MET A 191 -23.40 -2.47 -13.05
C MET A 191 -22.03 -1.99 -12.59
N ASP A 192 -21.80 -1.95 -11.28
CA ASP A 192 -20.42 -1.78 -10.76
C ASP A 192 -19.69 -3.13 -10.73
N PHE A 193 -18.41 -3.13 -10.32
CA PHE A 193 -17.60 -4.35 -10.26
C PHE A 193 -18.17 -5.39 -9.28
N ASP A 194 -18.72 -4.97 -8.13
CA ASP A 194 -19.33 -5.88 -7.17
C ASP A 194 -20.63 -6.50 -7.73
N ASP A 195 -21.40 -5.73 -8.53
CA ASP A 195 -22.61 -6.22 -9.17
C ASP A 195 -22.34 -7.37 -10.14
N LEU A 196 -21.19 -7.37 -10.83
CA LEU A 196 -20.83 -8.46 -11.74
C LEU A 196 -20.82 -9.83 -11.05
N LEU A 197 -20.44 -9.86 -9.77
CA LEU A 197 -20.43 -11.09 -8.98
C LEU A 197 -21.76 -11.32 -8.26
N THR A 198 -22.29 -10.30 -7.60
CA THR A 198 -23.53 -10.45 -6.80
C THR A 198 -24.73 -10.76 -7.68
N LEU A 199 -24.87 -10.10 -8.83
CA LEU A 199 -25.96 -10.38 -9.78
C LEU A 199 -25.78 -11.73 -10.47
N THR A 200 -24.56 -12.20 -10.72
CA THR A 200 -24.31 -13.58 -11.20
C THR A 200 -24.78 -14.60 -10.15
N TYR A 201 -24.44 -14.39 -8.87
CA TYR A 201 -24.92 -15.24 -7.80
C TYR A 201 -26.45 -15.25 -7.73
N MET A 202 -27.11 -14.08 -7.82
CA MET A 202 -28.56 -13.95 -7.81
C MET A 202 -29.22 -14.57 -9.04
N LEU A 203 -28.62 -14.41 -10.23
CA LEU A 203 -29.06 -15.06 -11.47
C LEU A 203 -29.14 -16.58 -11.28
N PHE A 204 -28.07 -17.19 -10.80
CA PHE A 204 -28.01 -18.65 -10.59
C PHE A 204 -28.90 -19.12 -9.44
N ARG A 205 -29.08 -18.30 -8.40
CA ARG A 205 -29.95 -18.61 -7.27
C ARG A 205 -31.42 -18.62 -7.68
N ASN A 206 -31.84 -17.63 -8.49
CA ASN A 206 -33.24 -17.39 -8.81
C ASN A 206 -33.69 -18.10 -10.10
N ASN A 207 -32.76 -18.57 -10.95
CA ASN A 207 -33.08 -19.21 -12.23
C ASN A 207 -32.34 -20.56 -12.32
N GLU A 208 -33.00 -21.61 -11.86
CA GLU A 208 -32.43 -22.95 -11.80
C GLU A 208 -32.04 -23.49 -13.18
N ASP A 209 -32.83 -23.23 -14.22
CA ASP A 209 -32.56 -23.69 -15.59
C ASP A 209 -31.28 -23.05 -16.13
N ILE A 210 -31.03 -21.75 -15.86
CA ILE A 210 -29.82 -21.08 -16.26
C ILE A 210 -28.62 -21.63 -15.46
N ARG A 211 -28.77 -21.81 -14.17
CA ARG A 211 -27.72 -22.39 -13.31
C ARG A 211 -27.34 -23.77 -13.83
N ARG A 212 -28.33 -24.65 -14.12
CA ARG A 212 -28.12 -26.01 -14.64
C ARG A 212 -27.44 -25.96 -16.00
N LYS A 213 -27.86 -25.08 -16.92
CA LYS A 213 -27.22 -24.88 -18.24
C LYS A 213 -25.72 -24.64 -18.11
N TYR A 214 -25.28 -23.79 -17.18
CA TYR A 214 -23.85 -23.48 -17.00
C TYR A 214 -23.14 -24.57 -16.17
N ALA A 215 -23.77 -25.20 -15.20
CA ALA A 215 -23.23 -26.34 -14.47
C ALA A 215 -22.97 -27.54 -15.39
N GLU A 216 -23.88 -27.86 -16.32
CA GLU A 216 -23.70 -28.93 -17.33
C GLU A 216 -22.64 -28.57 -18.37
N ARG A 217 -22.56 -27.28 -18.75
CA ARG A 217 -21.54 -26.80 -19.68
C ARG A 217 -20.14 -26.91 -19.08
N PHE A 218 -19.94 -26.47 -17.84
CA PHE A 218 -18.63 -26.47 -17.18
C PHE A 218 -18.42 -27.77 -16.40
N GLN A 219 -18.05 -28.82 -17.11
CA GLN A 219 -17.87 -30.17 -16.55
C GLN A 219 -16.69 -30.30 -15.60
N TYR A 220 -15.76 -29.33 -15.63
CA TYR A 220 -14.65 -29.25 -14.71
C TYR A 220 -14.33 -27.78 -14.38
N ILE A 221 -14.22 -27.47 -13.10
CA ILE A 221 -13.94 -26.12 -12.60
C ILE A 221 -12.57 -26.12 -11.92
N LEU A 222 -11.71 -25.19 -12.33
CA LEU A 222 -10.41 -24.96 -11.70
C LEU A 222 -10.36 -23.53 -11.17
N VAL A 223 -9.86 -23.35 -9.95
CA VAL A 223 -9.71 -22.04 -9.34
C VAL A 223 -8.30 -21.89 -8.78
N ASP A 224 -7.58 -20.89 -9.26
CA ASP A 224 -6.26 -20.50 -8.74
C ASP A 224 -6.39 -19.50 -7.60
N GLU A 225 -5.37 -19.42 -6.74
CA GLU A 225 -5.28 -18.50 -5.59
C GLU A 225 -6.58 -18.48 -4.74
N TYR A 226 -7.13 -19.68 -4.47
CA TYR A 226 -8.45 -19.83 -3.84
C TYR A 226 -8.55 -19.18 -2.45
N GLN A 227 -7.43 -19.02 -1.74
CA GLN A 227 -7.36 -18.31 -0.45
C GLN A 227 -7.71 -16.82 -0.54
N ASP A 228 -7.69 -16.22 -1.73
CA ASP A 228 -8.00 -14.81 -1.94
C ASP A 228 -9.45 -14.57 -2.39
N THR A 229 -10.25 -15.63 -2.50
CA THR A 229 -11.67 -15.52 -2.89
C THR A 229 -12.50 -14.90 -1.78
N ASN A 230 -13.49 -14.08 -2.18
CA ASN A 230 -14.52 -13.56 -1.27
C ASN A 230 -15.72 -14.54 -1.14
N ALA A 231 -16.67 -14.21 -0.28
CA ALA A 231 -17.83 -15.07 -0.04
C ALA A 231 -18.71 -15.25 -1.29
N VAL A 232 -18.84 -14.21 -2.13
CA VAL A 232 -19.67 -14.26 -3.35
C VAL A 232 -19.06 -15.21 -4.37
N GLN A 233 -17.75 -15.09 -4.61
CA GLN A 233 -17.00 -15.94 -5.53
C GLN A 233 -17.10 -17.41 -5.13
N GLN A 234 -16.95 -17.71 -3.83
CA GLN A 234 -17.14 -19.06 -3.32
C GLN A 234 -18.56 -19.58 -3.56
N ARG A 235 -19.59 -18.77 -3.30
CA ARG A 235 -20.99 -19.17 -3.50
C ARG A 235 -21.29 -19.46 -4.98
N ILE A 236 -20.72 -18.69 -5.90
CA ILE A 236 -20.87 -18.94 -7.36
C ILE A 236 -20.21 -20.28 -7.72
N VAL A 237 -19.01 -20.55 -7.23
CA VAL A 237 -18.33 -21.83 -7.48
C VAL A 237 -19.16 -23.00 -6.95
N LEU A 238 -19.73 -22.88 -5.74
CA LEU A 238 -20.61 -23.91 -5.16
C LEU A 238 -21.86 -24.15 -6.01
N GLN A 239 -22.47 -23.12 -6.59
CA GLN A 239 -23.65 -23.24 -7.44
C GLN A 239 -23.35 -23.93 -8.78
N LEU A 240 -22.14 -23.75 -9.32
CA LEU A 240 -21.72 -24.37 -10.59
C LEU A 240 -21.13 -25.76 -10.43
N ALA A 241 -20.58 -26.08 -9.27
CA ALA A 241 -19.87 -27.35 -9.03
C ALA A 241 -20.78 -28.47 -8.52
N GLU A 242 -22.03 -28.57 -8.96
CA GLU A 242 -22.97 -29.63 -8.58
C GLU A 242 -22.46 -31.03 -8.92
N HIS A 243 -21.71 -31.17 -10.01
CA HIS A 243 -21.09 -32.43 -10.45
C HIS A 243 -19.85 -32.82 -9.61
N GLN A 244 -19.48 -32.05 -8.59
CA GLN A 244 -18.35 -32.28 -7.69
C GLN A 244 -16.96 -32.33 -8.37
N ARG A 245 -16.85 -31.95 -9.66
CA ARG A 245 -15.57 -31.94 -10.40
C ARG A 245 -14.96 -30.53 -10.30
N VAL A 246 -14.38 -30.25 -9.16
CA VAL A 246 -13.75 -28.96 -8.86
C VAL A 246 -12.35 -29.18 -8.30
N CYS A 247 -11.39 -28.43 -8.82
CA CYS A 247 -10.03 -28.39 -8.30
C CYS A 247 -9.68 -26.96 -7.90
N VAL A 248 -9.44 -26.75 -6.64
CA VAL A 248 -8.96 -25.46 -6.14
C VAL A 248 -7.50 -25.57 -5.72
N VAL A 249 -6.71 -24.56 -6.10
CA VAL A 249 -5.30 -24.47 -5.75
C VAL A 249 -5.07 -23.18 -4.97
N GLY A 250 -4.31 -23.27 -3.91
CA GLY A 250 -4.02 -22.12 -3.09
C GLY A 250 -2.97 -22.34 -2.02
N ASP A 251 -2.65 -21.29 -1.31
CA ASP A 251 -1.77 -21.28 -0.14
C ASP A 251 -2.39 -20.41 0.94
N ASP A 252 -2.92 -21.02 1.97
CA ASP A 252 -3.49 -20.31 3.12
C ASP A 252 -2.49 -19.35 3.78
N ALA A 253 -1.19 -19.68 3.73
CA ALA A 253 -0.11 -18.80 4.20
C ALA A 253 0.11 -17.57 3.32
N GLN A 254 -0.50 -17.49 2.14
CA GLN A 254 -0.43 -16.35 1.23
C GLN A 254 -1.77 -15.57 1.13
N SER A 255 -2.73 -15.79 2.05
CA SER A 255 -3.97 -15.02 2.13
C SER A 255 -3.70 -13.65 2.77
N ILE A 256 -3.60 -12.60 1.95
CA ILE A 256 -3.20 -11.24 2.33
C ILE A 256 -4.11 -10.14 1.78
N TYR A 257 -5.28 -10.49 1.26
CA TYR A 257 -6.24 -9.55 0.68
C TYR A 257 -7.55 -9.44 1.48
N GLY A 258 -7.51 -9.68 2.81
CA GLY A 258 -8.67 -9.54 3.68
C GLY A 258 -9.28 -8.13 3.64
N PHE A 259 -8.44 -7.09 3.51
CA PHE A 259 -8.87 -5.70 3.35
C PHE A 259 -9.66 -5.43 2.05
N ARG A 260 -9.61 -6.35 1.07
CA ARG A 260 -10.41 -6.36 -0.17
C ARG A 260 -11.55 -7.37 -0.14
N GLY A 261 -11.93 -7.87 1.03
CA GLY A 261 -13.02 -8.81 1.21
C GLY A 261 -12.66 -10.29 1.00
N ALA A 262 -11.39 -10.63 0.77
CA ALA A 262 -10.96 -12.02 0.74
C ALA A 262 -11.24 -12.72 2.08
N ASN A 263 -11.66 -13.97 2.00
CA ASN A 263 -11.97 -14.76 3.19
C ASN A 263 -11.18 -16.07 3.21
N ILE A 264 -10.18 -16.13 4.06
CA ILE A 264 -9.33 -17.32 4.24
C ILE A 264 -10.17 -18.57 4.61
N ASP A 265 -11.32 -18.40 5.25
CA ASP A 265 -12.19 -19.53 5.61
C ASP A 265 -12.68 -20.30 4.38
N ASN A 266 -12.67 -19.66 3.22
CA ASN A 266 -13.05 -20.33 1.97
C ASN A 266 -12.13 -21.54 1.67
N ILE A 267 -10.82 -21.39 1.87
CA ILE A 267 -9.87 -22.49 1.65
C ILE A 267 -9.79 -23.41 2.86
N LEU A 268 -9.84 -22.90 4.09
CA LEU A 268 -9.76 -23.69 5.31
C LEU A 268 -10.96 -24.66 5.45
N ASP A 269 -12.17 -24.19 5.11
CA ASP A 269 -13.40 -24.96 5.24
C ASP A 269 -13.81 -25.66 3.93
N PHE A 270 -12.95 -25.68 2.91
CA PHE A 270 -13.27 -26.26 1.60
C PHE A 270 -13.74 -27.72 1.71
N GLN A 271 -13.03 -28.55 2.49
CA GLN A 271 -13.35 -29.96 2.68
C GLN A 271 -14.72 -30.19 3.38
N GLN A 272 -15.17 -29.23 4.18
CA GLN A 272 -16.50 -29.29 4.82
C GLN A 272 -17.62 -28.96 3.82
N LYS A 273 -17.34 -28.08 2.86
CA LYS A 273 -18.32 -27.63 1.85
C LYS A 273 -18.43 -28.60 0.68
N PHE A 274 -17.32 -29.25 0.33
CA PHE A 274 -17.24 -30.28 -0.71
C PHE A 274 -16.90 -31.62 -0.05
N VAL A 275 -17.94 -32.39 0.25
CA VAL A 275 -17.78 -33.71 0.88
C VAL A 275 -17.02 -34.67 -0.05
N GLY A 276 -16.07 -35.44 0.49
CA GLY A 276 -15.23 -36.32 -0.30
C GLY A 276 -14.01 -35.65 -0.96
N THR A 277 -13.73 -34.39 -0.61
CA THR A 277 -12.56 -33.69 -1.13
C THR A 277 -11.26 -34.43 -0.83
N LYS A 278 -10.47 -34.64 -1.87
CA LYS A 278 -9.10 -35.15 -1.74
C LYS A 278 -8.12 -34.01 -1.58
N LEU A 279 -7.34 -34.06 -0.50
CA LEU A 279 -6.30 -33.06 -0.20
C LEU A 279 -4.97 -33.51 -0.80
N PHE A 280 -4.33 -32.64 -1.56
CA PHE A 280 -2.97 -32.79 -2.07
C PHE A 280 -2.10 -31.66 -1.49
N LYS A 281 -0.87 -32.00 -1.07
CA LYS A 281 0.10 -31.04 -0.55
C LYS A 281 1.30 -30.97 -1.48
N LEU A 282 1.61 -29.77 -1.97
CA LEU A 282 2.80 -29.49 -2.75
C LEU A 282 3.81 -28.81 -1.83
N GLU A 283 4.71 -29.62 -1.27
CA GLU A 283 5.63 -29.18 -0.21
C GLU A 283 7.04 -28.89 -0.72
N GLN A 284 7.39 -29.33 -1.94
CA GLN A 284 8.70 -29.03 -2.52
C GLN A 284 8.73 -27.63 -3.13
N ASN A 285 9.57 -26.77 -2.56
CA ASN A 285 9.88 -25.44 -3.12
C ASN A 285 11.01 -25.55 -4.15
N TYR A 286 10.84 -24.90 -5.30
CA TYR A 286 11.80 -24.86 -6.41
C TYR A 286 12.45 -23.49 -6.59
N ARG A 287 12.03 -22.49 -5.81
CA ARG A 287 12.46 -21.09 -5.93
C ARG A 287 13.64 -20.76 -5.03
N SER A 288 13.46 -20.95 -3.74
CA SER A 288 14.32 -20.40 -2.70
C SER A 288 15.35 -21.40 -2.18
N THR A 289 16.42 -20.92 -1.60
CA THR A 289 17.37 -21.74 -0.82
C THR A 289 16.72 -22.35 0.41
N GLN A 290 17.33 -23.40 0.96
CA GLN A 290 16.77 -24.15 2.09
C GLN A 290 16.56 -23.26 3.33
N ARG A 291 17.51 -22.36 3.65
CA ARG A 291 17.43 -21.50 4.83
C ARG A 291 16.31 -20.48 4.76
N ILE A 292 16.04 -19.91 3.57
CA ILE A 292 14.90 -19.01 3.36
C ILE A 292 13.59 -19.76 3.61
N VAL A 293 13.44 -20.98 3.08
CA VAL A 293 12.24 -21.81 3.28
C VAL A 293 12.07 -22.18 4.75
N GLN A 294 13.13 -22.58 5.44
CA GLN A 294 13.08 -22.93 6.87
C GLN A 294 12.67 -21.71 7.71
N ALA A 295 13.21 -20.53 7.42
CA ALA A 295 12.84 -19.29 8.12
C ALA A 295 11.37 -18.92 7.91
N ALA A 296 10.88 -19.01 6.65
CA ALA A 296 9.47 -18.78 6.35
C ALA A 296 8.56 -19.79 7.07
N ASN A 297 8.94 -21.07 7.13
CA ASN A 297 8.18 -22.09 7.87
C ASN A 297 8.16 -21.79 9.38
N SER A 298 9.30 -21.37 9.98
CA SER A 298 9.36 -21.05 11.40
C SER A 298 8.43 -19.90 11.75
N LEU A 299 8.39 -18.85 10.91
CA LEU A 299 7.51 -17.72 11.07
C LEU A 299 6.02 -18.11 11.02
N ILE A 300 5.61 -18.85 9.96
CA ILE A 300 4.18 -19.11 9.72
C ILE A 300 3.58 -20.12 10.70
N LYS A 301 4.40 -20.93 11.36
CA LYS A 301 3.96 -21.86 12.43
C LYS A 301 3.22 -21.18 13.57
N HIS A 302 3.44 -19.90 13.79
CA HIS A 302 2.79 -19.11 14.84
C HIS A 302 1.35 -18.72 14.52
N ASN A 303 0.87 -18.95 13.29
CA ASN A 303 -0.54 -18.80 12.96
C ASN A 303 -1.29 -20.07 13.42
N GLU A 304 -2.42 -19.91 14.10
CA GLU A 304 -3.24 -21.01 14.55
C GLU A 304 -4.15 -21.54 13.42
N ARG A 305 -4.70 -20.60 12.63
CA ARG A 305 -5.62 -20.92 11.55
C ARG A 305 -4.86 -21.17 10.25
N GLN A 306 -4.48 -22.42 10.03
CA GLN A 306 -3.72 -22.84 8.84
C GLN A 306 -3.93 -24.31 8.51
N ILE A 307 -3.66 -24.69 7.26
CA ILE A 307 -3.55 -26.08 6.84
C ILE A 307 -2.10 -26.52 6.99
N HIS A 308 -1.85 -27.44 7.90
CA HIS A 308 -0.48 -27.88 8.21
C HIS A 308 0.21 -28.45 6.97
N LYS A 309 1.39 -27.89 6.65
CA LYS A 309 2.28 -28.33 5.57
C LYS A 309 3.73 -28.05 5.96
N GLU A 310 4.65 -28.88 5.45
CA GLU A 310 6.09 -28.70 5.67
C GLU A 310 6.77 -28.45 4.33
N VAL A 311 6.92 -27.18 3.99
CA VAL A 311 7.60 -26.78 2.76
C VAL A 311 9.10 -27.02 2.90
N TYR A 312 9.70 -27.69 1.94
CA TYR A 312 11.15 -27.96 1.91
C TYR A 312 11.74 -27.60 0.53
N SER A 313 13.02 -27.24 0.51
CA SER A 313 13.76 -27.00 -0.72
C SER A 313 14.87 -28.03 -0.89
N ARG A 314 15.15 -28.39 -2.16
CA ARG A 314 16.31 -29.20 -2.55
C ARG A 314 17.40 -28.35 -3.22
N ASN A 315 17.19 -27.04 -3.30
CA ASN A 315 18.20 -26.11 -3.75
C ASN A 315 19.34 -26.03 -2.71
N ASP A 316 20.34 -25.22 -2.98
CA ASP A 316 21.46 -25.00 -2.08
C ASP A 316 20.99 -24.58 -0.67
N GLU A 317 21.82 -24.86 0.33
CA GLU A 317 21.50 -24.47 1.71
C GLU A 317 21.29 -22.96 1.85
N GLY A 318 22.11 -22.18 1.14
CA GLY A 318 22.05 -20.72 1.10
C GLY A 318 22.52 -20.05 2.39
N GLU A 319 22.44 -18.74 2.39
CA GLU A 319 22.79 -17.91 3.55
C GLU A 319 21.62 -17.80 4.53
N LYS A 320 21.92 -17.56 5.81
CA LYS A 320 20.90 -17.20 6.79
C LYS A 320 20.28 -15.84 6.43
N LEU A 321 19.03 -15.64 6.80
CA LEU A 321 18.41 -14.32 6.69
C LEU A 321 19.27 -13.32 7.49
N THR A 322 19.54 -12.17 6.92
CA THR A 322 20.33 -11.13 7.59
C THR A 322 19.41 -10.04 8.12
N LEU A 323 19.43 -9.84 9.45
CA LEU A 323 18.77 -8.69 10.07
C LEU A 323 19.81 -7.57 10.27
N LYS A 324 19.53 -6.39 9.73
CA LYS A 324 20.37 -5.19 9.91
C LYS A 324 19.60 -4.13 10.69
N VAL A 325 20.16 -3.76 11.84
CA VAL A 325 19.59 -2.74 12.73
C VAL A 325 20.25 -1.42 12.42
N ALA A 326 19.47 -0.48 11.87
CA ALA A 326 19.87 0.90 11.64
C ALA A 326 19.53 1.77 12.85
N TYR A 327 20.18 2.90 12.96
CA TYR A 327 19.84 3.91 13.97
C TYR A 327 18.64 4.75 13.53
N SER A 328 18.59 5.12 12.25
CA SER A 328 17.51 5.92 11.67
C SER A 328 17.08 5.37 10.30
N ASP A 329 15.96 5.87 9.77
CA ASP A 329 15.47 5.58 8.42
C ASP A 329 16.46 5.96 7.31
N LYS A 330 17.20 7.05 7.50
CA LYS A 330 18.28 7.46 6.57
C LYS A 330 19.45 6.47 6.58
N GLU A 331 19.86 6.00 7.75
CA GLU A 331 20.87 4.96 7.86
C GLU A 331 20.38 3.63 7.29
N GLU A 332 19.11 3.29 7.49
CA GLU A 332 18.48 2.12 6.89
C GLU A 332 18.59 2.16 5.35
N ALA A 333 18.21 3.27 4.74
CA ALA A 333 18.33 3.46 3.30
C ALA A 333 19.80 3.34 2.83
N ASN A 334 20.75 3.92 3.58
CA ASN A 334 22.19 3.84 3.26
C ASN A 334 22.73 2.41 3.35
N ILE A 335 22.32 1.65 4.36
CA ILE A 335 22.66 0.23 4.51
C ILE A 335 22.16 -0.57 3.31
N VAL A 336 20.92 -0.37 2.90
CA VAL A 336 20.30 -1.07 1.77
C VAL A 336 21.01 -0.73 0.46
N CYS A 337 21.23 0.55 0.16
CA CYS A 337 21.93 0.99 -1.06
C CYS A 337 23.38 0.47 -1.12
N SER A 338 24.07 0.47 0.01
CA SER A 338 25.43 -0.06 0.11
C SER A 338 25.49 -1.58 -0.11
N ASP A 339 24.52 -2.31 0.43
CA ASP A 339 24.40 -3.76 0.23
C ASP A 339 24.06 -4.12 -1.21
N ILE A 340 23.16 -3.39 -1.84
CA ILE A 340 22.83 -3.57 -3.27
C ILE A 340 24.09 -3.44 -4.11
N LYS A 341 24.89 -2.38 -3.91
CA LYS A 341 26.16 -2.18 -4.63
C LYS A 341 27.18 -3.28 -4.32
N ARG A 342 27.27 -3.72 -3.07
CA ARG A 342 28.18 -4.78 -2.61
C ARG A 342 27.80 -6.13 -3.23
N ILE A 343 26.54 -6.54 -3.14
CA ILE A 343 26.05 -7.83 -3.68
C ILE A 343 26.18 -7.81 -5.20
N LYS A 344 25.75 -6.72 -5.87
CA LYS A 344 25.89 -6.56 -7.32
C LYS A 344 27.33 -6.80 -7.78
N ARG A 345 28.29 -6.23 -7.07
CA ARG A 345 29.72 -6.38 -7.42
C ARG A 345 30.26 -7.78 -7.14
N ASN A 346 29.85 -8.39 -6.02
CA ASN A 346 30.40 -9.68 -5.58
C ASN A 346 29.81 -10.84 -6.40
N ASP A 347 28.51 -10.81 -6.66
CA ASP A 347 27.77 -11.93 -7.28
C ASP A 347 27.51 -11.70 -8.78
N GLY A 348 27.95 -10.56 -9.34
CA GLY A 348 27.75 -10.22 -10.75
C GLY A 348 26.29 -9.96 -11.13
N CYS A 349 25.45 -9.65 -10.15
CA CYS A 349 23.99 -9.43 -10.33
C CYS A 349 23.67 -8.21 -11.17
N GLN A 350 22.48 -8.22 -11.83
CA GLN A 350 21.92 -7.06 -12.48
C GLN A 350 21.09 -6.23 -11.49
N TRP A 351 20.77 -4.98 -11.83
CA TRP A 351 19.88 -4.16 -10.99
C TRP A 351 18.47 -4.75 -10.87
N THR A 352 18.01 -5.47 -11.87
CA THR A 352 16.72 -6.18 -11.88
C THR A 352 16.62 -7.31 -10.86
N ASP A 353 17.75 -7.80 -10.36
CA ASP A 353 17.80 -8.90 -9.39
C ASP A 353 17.47 -8.46 -7.96
N PHE A 354 17.27 -7.15 -7.75
CA PHE A 354 17.02 -6.56 -6.44
C PHE A 354 15.60 -6.02 -6.31
N ALA A 355 14.96 -6.34 -5.19
CA ALA A 355 13.70 -5.72 -4.78
C ALA A 355 13.77 -5.17 -3.36
N ILE A 356 13.20 -3.99 -3.16
CA ILE A 356 12.96 -3.38 -1.84
C ILE A 356 11.46 -3.44 -1.57
N LEU A 357 11.09 -4.21 -0.54
CA LEU A 357 9.71 -4.44 -0.14
C LEU A 357 9.40 -3.68 1.15
N TYR A 358 8.37 -2.85 1.11
CA TYR A 358 7.92 -2.06 2.25
C TYR A 358 6.44 -2.29 2.54
N ARG A 359 6.02 -2.01 3.79
CA ARG A 359 4.63 -2.17 4.22
C ARG A 359 3.71 -1.10 3.65
N THR A 360 4.16 0.14 3.59
CA THR A 360 3.40 1.29 3.06
C THR A 360 4.23 2.08 2.06
N ASN A 361 3.52 2.72 1.12
CA ASN A 361 4.16 3.52 0.06
C ASN A 361 4.93 4.74 0.61
N ALA A 362 4.58 5.24 1.78
CA ALA A 362 5.28 6.37 2.40
C ALA A 362 6.76 6.06 2.67
N GLN A 363 7.09 4.79 2.96
CA GLN A 363 8.46 4.35 3.23
C GLN A 363 9.41 4.46 2.03
N SER A 364 8.89 4.61 0.78
CA SER A 364 9.76 4.67 -0.41
C SER A 364 10.65 5.92 -0.47
N ARG A 365 10.22 7.04 0.14
CA ARG A 365 10.89 8.34 0.01
C ARG A 365 12.38 8.31 0.35
N SER A 366 12.75 7.81 1.52
CA SER A 366 14.16 7.78 1.94
C SER A 366 15.04 6.93 1.02
N PHE A 367 14.48 5.85 0.46
CA PHE A 367 15.18 5.01 -0.51
C PHE A 367 15.28 5.70 -1.87
N GLU A 368 14.22 6.33 -2.35
CA GLU A 368 14.22 7.07 -3.63
C GLU A 368 15.26 8.20 -3.61
N GLU A 369 15.25 9.03 -2.55
CA GLU A 369 16.19 10.13 -2.38
C GLU A 369 17.65 9.64 -2.38
N LEU A 370 17.94 8.57 -1.63
CA LEU A 370 19.31 8.07 -1.57
C LEU A 370 19.74 7.35 -2.85
N MET A 371 18.89 6.55 -3.48
CA MET A 371 19.20 5.87 -4.74
C MET A 371 19.55 6.86 -5.83
N ARG A 372 18.83 7.98 -5.94
CA ARG A 372 19.14 9.06 -6.87
C ARG A 372 20.52 9.66 -6.57
N LYS A 373 20.77 10.02 -5.31
CA LYS A 373 22.07 10.57 -4.89
C LYS A 373 23.23 9.63 -5.20
N GLU A 374 23.02 8.33 -5.07
CA GLU A 374 24.02 7.29 -5.26
C GLU A 374 24.08 6.77 -6.72
N GLY A 375 23.25 7.30 -7.63
CA GLY A 375 23.19 6.89 -9.04
C GLY A 375 22.73 5.44 -9.23
N ILE A 376 21.86 4.92 -8.35
CA ILE A 376 21.28 3.59 -8.47
C ILE A 376 19.97 3.71 -9.24
N PRO A 377 19.85 3.11 -10.45
CA PRO A 377 18.60 3.14 -11.19
C PRO A 377 17.52 2.33 -10.49
N TYR A 378 16.33 2.90 -10.36
CA TYR A 378 15.20 2.22 -9.70
C TYR A 378 13.89 2.49 -10.42
N ARG A 379 12.88 1.67 -10.13
CA ARG A 379 11.48 1.88 -10.51
C ARG A 379 10.55 1.57 -9.35
N ILE A 380 9.41 2.27 -9.30
CA ILE A 380 8.33 1.96 -8.36
C ILE A 380 7.30 1.11 -9.08
N TYR A 381 7.16 -0.13 -8.64
CA TYR A 381 6.19 -1.07 -9.23
C TYR A 381 4.78 -0.84 -8.66
N GLY A 382 3.84 -0.56 -9.57
CA GLY A 382 2.43 -0.36 -9.20
C GLY A 382 2.14 0.97 -8.50
N GLY A 383 3.01 1.97 -8.61
CA GLY A 383 2.83 3.27 -7.99
C GLY A 383 3.56 4.40 -8.70
N LEU A 384 3.19 5.62 -8.35
CA LEU A 384 3.91 6.83 -8.74
C LEU A 384 5.07 7.09 -7.76
N SER A 385 6.13 7.70 -8.23
CA SER A 385 7.18 8.29 -7.38
C SER A 385 6.56 9.16 -6.27
N PHE A 386 7.21 9.22 -5.12
CA PHE A 386 6.68 9.93 -3.96
C PHE A 386 6.23 11.35 -4.28
N TYR A 387 7.09 12.13 -4.95
CA TYR A 387 6.81 13.52 -5.32
C TYR A 387 5.83 13.68 -6.49
N GLN A 388 5.50 12.61 -7.20
CA GLN A 388 4.51 12.62 -8.28
C GLN A 388 3.10 12.27 -7.80
N ARG A 389 2.93 11.84 -6.54
CA ARG A 389 1.61 11.55 -5.96
C ARG A 389 0.75 12.79 -5.92
N LYS A 390 -0.55 12.60 -6.19
CA LYS A 390 -1.49 13.72 -6.37
C LYS A 390 -1.50 14.67 -5.18
N GLU A 391 -1.63 14.15 -3.95
CA GLU A 391 -1.67 14.93 -2.71
C GLU A 391 -0.38 15.71 -2.48
N ILE A 392 0.75 15.15 -2.83
CA ILE A 392 2.06 15.80 -2.71
C ILE A 392 2.21 16.89 -3.78
N LYS A 393 1.81 16.62 -5.03
CA LYS A 393 1.77 17.65 -6.09
C LYS A 393 0.83 18.81 -5.75
N ASP A 394 -0.30 18.52 -5.10
CA ASP A 394 -1.23 19.56 -4.67
C ASP A 394 -0.58 20.48 -3.63
N ILE A 395 0.15 19.91 -2.66
CA ILE A 395 0.89 20.68 -1.65
C ILE A 395 2.03 21.49 -2.29
N ILE A 396 2.83 20.85 -3.14
CA ILE A 396 3.93 21.51 -3.85
C ILE A 396 3.40 22.68 -4.70
N ALA A 397 2.23 22.55 -5.32
CA ALA A 397 1.62 23.64 -6.08
C ALA A 397 1.30 24.84 -5.20
N TYR A 398 0.85 24.65 -3.95
CA TYR A 398 0.73 25.75 -2.98
C TYR A 398 2.07 26.42 -2.71
N PHE A 399 3.11 25.65 -2.48
CA PHE A 399 4.45 26.17 -2.22
C PHE A 399 4.98 26.96 -3.41
N ARG A 400 4.74 26.47 -4.63
CA ARG A 400 5.13 27.13 -5.87
C ARG A 400 4.43 28.49 -6.04
N VAL A 401 3.13 28.59 -5.75
CA VAL A 401 2.39 29.87 -5.82
C VAL A 401 2.87 30.83 -4.75
N VAL A 402 3.21 30.37 -3.53
CA VAL A 402 3.78 31.23 -2.48
C VAL A 402 5.15 31.76 -2.89
N ALA A 403 6.00 30.95 -3.54
CA ALA A 403 7.31 31.36 -4.04
C ALA A 403 7.22 32.19 -5.34
N ASN A 404 6.30 31.84 -6.23
CA ASN A 404 6.08 32.50 -7.52
C ASN A 404 4.59 32.55 -7.85
N PRO A 405 3.88 33.64 -7.54
CA PRO A 405 2.45 33.78 -7.80
C PRO A 405 2.09 33.81 -9.30
N ASN A 406 3.07 34.01 -10.18
CA ASN A 406 2.84 34.00 -11.62
C ASN A 406 2.89 32.59 -12.25
N ASP A 407 3.06 31.55 -11.42
CA ASP A 407 2.96 30.14 -11.87
C ASP A 407 1.51 29.77 -12.14
N GLU A 408 1.08 29.94 -13.39
CA GLU A 408 -0.31 29.74 -13.80
C GLU A 408 -0.82 28.33 -13.58
N GLU A 409 0.01 27.32 -13.82
CA GLU A 409 -0.39 25.92 -13.64
C GLU A 409 -0.59 25.58 -12.17
N ALA A 410 0.29 26.06 -11.31
CA ALA A 410 0.13 25.92 -9.88
C ALA A 410 -1.11 26.68 -9.37
N VAL A 411 -1.36 27.91 -9.84
CA VAL A 411 -2.57 28.67 -9.49
C VAL A 411 -3.84 27.93 -9.91
N LYS A 412 -3.93 27.45 -11.17
CA LYS A 412 -5.08 26.68 -11.66
C LYS A 412 -5.34 25.43 -10.81
N ARG A 413 -4.27 24.79 -10.35
CA ARG A 413 -4.35 23.55 -9.55
C ARG A 413 -4.93 23.79 -8.16
N ILE A 414 -4.52 24.88 -7.49
CA ILE A 414 -4.86 25.11 -6.07
C ILE A 414 -6.06 26.02 -5.83
N ILE A 415 -6.47 26.84 -6.79
CA ILE A 415 -7.49 27.87 -6.57
C ILE A 415 -8.82 27.32 -6.00
N ASN A 416 -9.17 26.07 -6.38
CA ASN A 416 -10.35 25.39 -5.85
C ASN A 416 -10.02 24.09 -5.08
N TYR A 417 -8.80 23.91 -4.65
CA TYR A 417 -8.39 22.77 -3.79
C TYR A 417 -7.75 23.28 -2.51
N PRO A 418 -8.21 22.87 -1.31
CA PRO A 418 -9.52 22.22 -1.02
C PRO A 418 -10.70 23.03 -1.53
N THR A 419 -11.86 22.39 -1.68
CA THR A 419 -13.04 22.98 -2.35
C THR A 419 -13.44 24.34 -1.77
N ARG A 420 -13.34 25.41 -2.59
CA ARG A 420 -13.70 26.80 -2.24
C ARG A 420 -14.92 27.31 -2.99
N GLY A 421 -15.49 26.48 -3.88
CA GLY A 421 -16.62 26.87 -4.72
C GLY A 421 -16.23 27.86 -5.85
N ILE A 422 -14.98 27.79 -6.30
CA ILE A 422 -14.48 28.49 -7.51
C ILE A 422 -14.45 27.45 -8.62
N GLY A 423 -15.53 27.42 -9.42
CA GLY A 423 -15.70 26.40 -10.45
C GLY A 423 -14.85 26.63 -11.71
N GLN A 424 -14.79 25.61 -12.58
CA GLN A 424 -14.00 25.65 -13.81
C GLN A 424 -14.38 26.82 -14.74
N THR A 425 -15.65 27.18 -14.80
CA THR A 425 -16.11 28.34 -15.59
C THR A 425 -15.50 29.66 -15.10
N THR A 426 -15.28 29.81 -13.79
CA THR A 426 -14.61 30.98 -13.23
C THR A 426 -13.12 30.98 -13.59
N ILE A 427 -12.46 29.84 -13.50
CA ILE A 427 -11.05 29.67 -13.88
C ILE A 427 -10.85 30.02 -15.36
N THR A 428 -11.73 29.54 -16.23
CA THR A 428 -11.69 29.86 -17.66
C THR A 428 -11.83 31.37 -17.90
N LYS A 429 -12.80 32.04 -17.25
CA LYS A 429 -12.97 33.51 -17.35
C LYS A 429 -11.76 34.29 -16.84
N ILE A 430 -11.11 33.85 -15.76
CA ILE A 430 -9.87 34.43 -15.28
C ILE A 430 -8.78 34.32 -16.35
N GLY A 431 -8.63 33.14 -16.97
CA GLY A 431 -7.65 32.89 -18.02
C GLY A 431 -7.89 33.74 -19.27
N GLU A 432 -9.14 33.83 -19.75
CA GLU A 432 -9.54 34.68 -20.88
C GLU A 432 -9.27 36.16 -20.61
N THR A 433 -9.55 36.58 -19.39
CA THR A 433 -9.29 37.99 -18.96
C THR A 433 -7.80 38.26 -18.89
N ALA A 434 -7.00 37.38 -18.30
CA ALA A 434 -5.55 37.48 -18.23
C ALA A 434 -4.92 37.58 -19.63
N GLN A 435 -5.35 36.70 -20.54
CA GLN A 435 -4.87 36.68 -21.92
C GLN A 435 -5.25 37.95 -22.68
N ARG A 436 -6.50 38.42 -22.53
CA ARG A 436 -6.98 39.69 -23.16
C ARG A 436 -6.19 40.90 -22.73
N GLU A 437 -5.80 40.98 -21.47
CA GLU A 437 -5.13 42.16 -20.90
C GLU A 437 -3.59 41.98 -20.85
N GLY A 438 -3.05 40.80 -21.17
CA GLY A 438 -1.61 40.54 -21.13
C GLY A 438 -1.02 40.54 -19.73
N VAL A 439 -1.81 40.12 -18.73
CA VAL A 439 -1.42 40.04 -17.31
C VAL A 439 -1.47 38.61 -16.82
N SER A 440 -0.90 38.34 -15.65
CA SER A 440 -0.93 36.99 -15.04
C SER A 440 -2.32 36.67 -14.47
N LEU A 441 -2.62 35.37 -14.29
CA LEU A 441 -3.84 34.92 -13.58
C LEU A 441 -3.90 35.51 -12.18
N TRP A 442 -2.77 35.60 -11.52
CA TRP A 442 -2.66 36.16 -10.17
C TRP A 442 -3.05 37.62 -10.10
N GLU A 443 -2.64 38.43 -11.08
CA GLU A 443 -3.03 39.84 -11.16
C GLU A 443 -4.55 40.00 -11.30
N VAL A 444 -5.19 39.20 -12.13
CA VAL A 444 -6.65 39.20 -12.29
C VAL A 444 -7.35 38.76 -10.99
N ILE A 445 -6.79 37.80 -10.27
CA ILE A 445 -7.31 37.34 -8.96
C ILE A 445 -7.15 38.46 -7.90
N CYS A 446 -6.05 39.18 -7.96
CA CYS A 446 -5.77 40.30 -7.01
C CYS A 446 -6.74 41.48 -7.15
N ASP A 447 -7.15 41.80 -8.37
CA ASP A 447 -8.08 42.89 -8.61
C ASP A 447 -9.09 42.56 -9.73
N PRO A 448 -10.09 41.69 -9.44
CA PRO A 448 -11.10 41.30 -10.41
C PRO A 448 -11.91 42.46 -10.97
N ILE A 449 -12.05 43.55 -10.19
CA ILE A 449 -12.84 44.71 -10.58
C ILE A 449 -12.07 45.56 -11.59
N LYS A 450 -10.81 45.84 -11.36
CA LYS A 450 -9.90 46.57 -12.27
C LYS A 450 -9.85 45.90 -13.65
N HIS A 451 -9.73 44.57 -13.66
CA HIS A 451 -9.63 43.75 -14.87
C HIS A 451 -11.01 43.39 -15.47
N LYS A 452 -12.10 43.96 -14.94
CA LYS A 452 -13.49 43.77 -15.44
C LYS A 452 -13.86 42.28 -15.58
N LEU A 453 -13.49 41.46 -14.60
CA LEU A 453 -13.80 40.04 -14.59
C LEU A 453 -15.31 39.83 -14.43
N GLU A 454 -15.95 39.20 -15.41
CA GLU A 454 -17.40 38.93 -15.46
C GLU A 454 -17.81 37.76 -14.59
N VAL A 455 -17.85 37.96 -13.26
CA VAL A 455 -18.26 36.96 -12.28
C VAL A 455 -19.22 37.52 -11.25
N SER A 456 -19.93 36.67 -10.51
CA SER A 456 -20.83 37.12 -9.45
C SER A 456 -20.06 37.75 -8.27
N LYS A 457 -20.73 38.66 -7.52
CA LYS A 457 -20.17 39.23 -6.31
C LYS A 457 -19.71 38.18 -5.28
N SER A 458 -20.47 37.07 -5.17
CA SER A 458 -20.09 35.92 -4.32
C SER A 458 -18.77 35.32 -4.77
N THR A 459 -18.54 35.19 -6.09
CA THR A 459 -17.28 34.70 -6.63
C THR A 459 -16.13 35.64 -6.38
N VAL A 460 -16.35 36.95 -6.51
CA VAL A 460 -15.34 38.01 -6.15
C VAL A 460 -14.91 37.83 -4.71
N ASN A 461 -15.85 37.66 -3.77
CA ASN A 461 -15.51 37.46 -2.35
C ASN A 461 -14.68 36.19 -2.11
N LYS A 462 -14.94 35.11 -2.86
CA LYS A 462 -14.15 33.86 -2.79
C LYS A 462 -12.73 34.05 -3.32
N LEU A 463 -12.58 34.76 -4.43
CA LEU A 463 -11.27 35.14 -4.97
C LEU A 463 -10.48 36.03 -4.00
N GLU A 464 -11.15 36.96 -3.37
CA GLU A 464 -10.56 37.83 -2.35
C GLU A 464 -10.09 37.03 -1.13
N ALA A 465 -10.91 36.09 -0.64
CA ALA A 465 -10.52 35.21 0.47
C ALA A 465 -9.30 34.36 0.12
N PHE A 466 -9.27 33.82 -1.11
CA PHE A 466 -8.12 33.07 -1.61
C PHE A 466 -6.87 33.93 -1.73
N ARG A 467 -7.00 35.16 -2.28
CA ARG A 467 -5.92 36.14 -2.37
C ARG A 467 -5.30 36.44 -1.00
N LEU A 468 -6.15 36.78 -0.01
CA LEU A 468 -5.70 37.10 1.35
C LEU A 468 -4.97 35.94 2.00
N LEU A 469 -5.49 34.73 1.83
CA LEU A 469 -4.83 33.50 2.33
C LEU A 469 -3.43 33.35 1.73
N MET A 470 -3.30 33.47 0.42
CA MET A 470 -1.99 33.28 -0.23
C MET A 470 -1.02 34.42 0.14
N GLN A 471 -1.50 35.65 0.24
CA GLN A 471 -0.67 36.80 0.65
C GLN A 471 -0.16 36.67 2.09
N SER A 472 -0.94 36.04 3.00
CA SER A 472 -0.48 35.79 4.37
C SER A 472 0.74 34.87 4.40
N PHE A 473 0.80 33.89 3.50
CA PHE A 473 1.96 33.00 3.37
C PHE A 473 3.16 33.67 2.69
N MET A 474 2.90 34.48 1.66
CA MET A 474 3.96 35.21 0.94
C MET A 474 4.72 36.17 1.86
N VAL A 475 4.03 36.82 2.80
CA VAL A 475 4.67 37.70 3.80
C VAL A 475 5.61 36.92 4.72
N ARG A 476 5.33 35.67 4.98
CA ARG A 476 6.13 34.81 5.85
C ARG A 476 7.33 34.18 5.13
N LEU A 477 7.30 34.07 3.80
CA LEU A 477 8.32 33.43 2.97
C LEU A 477 9.77 33.83 3.30
N PRO A 478 10.11 35.12 3.51
CA PRO A 478 11.49 35.50 3.82
C PRO A 478 11.93 35.23 5.26
N ASN A 479 11.01 34.91 6.17
CA ASN A 479 11.30 34.83 7.60
C ASN A 479 11.21 33.38 8.17
N ASP A 480 10.36 32.58 7.61
CA ASP A 480 10.11 31.21 8.07
C ASP A 480 10.95 30.21 7.27
N ASP A 481 11.43 29.16 7.93
CA ASP A 481 12.03 28.03 7.22
C ASP A 481 10.99 27.20 6.47
N ALA A 482 11.46 26.29 5.63
CA ALA A 482 10.62 25.45 4.77
C ALA A 482 9.57 24.66 5.57
N TYR A 483 9.96 24.09 6.71
CA TYR A 483 9.05 23.27 7.52
C TYR A 483 7.98 24.12 8.22
N VAL A 484 8.39 25.20 8.86
CA VAL A 484 7.46 26.11 9.59
C VAL A 484 6.42 26.69 8.64
N LEU A 485 6.87 27.21 7.48
CA LEU A 485 5.97 27.77 6.48
C LEU A 485 5.14 26.69 5.79
N GLY A 486 5.75 25.57 5.41
CA GLY A 486 5.05 24.47 4.76
C GLY A 486 3.96 23.84 5.62
N ALA A 487 4.23 23.60 6.90
CA ALA A 487 3.24 23.11 7.85
C ALA A 487 2.08 24.11 8.04
N ALA A 488 2.38 25.40 8.11
CA ALA A 488 1.35 26.44 8.19
C ALA A 488 0.47 26.47 6.94
N ILE A 489 1.05 26.39 5.73
CA ILE A 489 0.30 26.34 4.47
C ILE A 489 -0.64 25.13 4.47
N ILE A 490 -0.15 23.94 4.81
CA ILE A 490 -0.93 22.69 4.83
C ILE A 490 -2.12 22.81 5.81
N GLN A 491 -1.90 23.39 6.96
CA GLN A 491 -2.92 23.56 8.00
C GLN A 491 -3.93 24.66 7.66
N GLU A 492 -3.46 25.87 7.36
CA GLU A 492 -4.30 27.05 7.18
C GLU A 492 -5.04 27.05 5.84
N ALA A 493 -4.48 26.45 4.79
CA ALA A 493 -5.19 26.23 3.53
C ALA A 493 -6.28 25.14 3.62
N GLY A 494 -6.32 24.37 4.71
CA GLY A 494 -7.32 23.31 4.94
C GLY A 494 -6.99 21.98 4.29
N ILE A 495 -5.77 21.78 3.78
CA ILE A 495 -5.34 20.53 3.11
C ILE A 495 -5.35 19.37 4.11
N SER A 496 -4.79 19.59 5.30
CA SER A 496 -4.81 18.60 6.38
C SER A 496 -6.24 18.19 6.73
N GLN A 497 -7.16 19.17 6.91
CA GLN A 497 -8.55 18.87 7.22
C GLN A 497 -9.24 18.06 6.11
N ASP A 498 -8.95 18.34 4.84
CA ASP A 498 -9.49 17.61 3.70
C ASP A 498 -9.00 16.16 3.68
N LEU A 499 -7.69 15.93 3.81
CA LEU A 499 -7.09 14.60 3.80
C LEU A 499 -7.52 13.73 5.00
N TYR A 500 -7.64 14.30 6.20
CA TYR A 500 -8.11 13.58 7.39
C TYR A 500 -9.63 13.44 7.49
N SER A 501 -10.34 13.93 6.49
CA SER A 501 -11.80 13.87 6.47
C SER A 501 -12.37 12.49 6.17
N GLU A 502 -11.60 11.60 5.58
CA GLU A 502 -11.98 10.23 5.17
C GLU A 502 -11.16 9.16 5.90
N LYS A 503 -11.75 7.97 6.05
CA LYS A 503 -11.10 6.80 6.70
C LYS A 503 -11.06 5.58 5.76
N THR A 504 -10.93 5.82 4.46
CA THR A 504 -10.73 4.75 3.48
C THR A 504 -9.26 4.32 3.48
N PRO A 505 -8.92 3.10 3.05
CA PRO A 505 -7.52 2.69 2.92
C PRO A 505 -6.69 3.65 2.06
N GLU A 506 -7.28 4.17 0.99
CA GLU A 506 -6.64 5.15 0.11
C GLU A 506 -6.46 6.52 0.80
N ALA A 507 -7.42 6.92 1.63
CA ALA A 507 -7.30 8.15 2.41
C ALA A 507 -6.21 8.02 3.48
N ILE A 508 -6.12 6.87 4.14
CA ILE A 508 -5.05 6.58 5.11
C ILE A 508 -3.69 6.64 4.42
N ALA A 509 -3.53 6.04 3.23
CA ALA A 509 -2.29 6.12 2.48
C ALA A 509 -1.91 7.56 2.11
N ARG A 510 -2.88 8.41 1.76
CA ARG A 510 -2.64 9.84 1.51
C ARG A 510 -2.25 10.59 2.79
N GLN A 511 -2.83 10.24 3.93
CA GLN A 511 -2.46 10.80 5.23
C GLN A 511 -1.01 10.42 5.60
N GLU A 512 -0.64 9.16 5.43
CA GLU A 512 0.74 8.70 5.62
C GLU A 512 1.73 9.43 4.69
N ASN A 513 1.34 9.67 3.44
CA ASN A 513 2.15 10.44 2.50
C ASN A 513 2.32 11.90 2.94
N LEU A 514 1.27 12.54 3.46
CA LEU A 514 1.37 13.90 4.01
C LEU A 514 2.32 13.95 5.21
N GLU A 515 2.22 12.99 6.11
CA GLU A 515 3.07 12.91 7.29
C GLU A 515 4.53 12.69 6.93
N GLU A 516 4.78 11.78 5.99
CA GLU A 516 6.10 11.52 5.47
C GLU A 516 6.69 12.75 4.74
N PHE A 517 5.84 13.50 4.01
CA PHE A 517 6.25 14.74 3.37
C PHE A 517 6.67 15.80 4.40
N LEU A 518 5.88 15.99 5.46
CA LEU A 518 6.22 16.90 6.56
C LEU A 518 7.50 16.48 7.28
N SER A 519 7.65 15.16 7.51
CA SER A 519 8.88 14.61 8.10
C SER A 519 10.10 14.91 7.21
N GLY A 520 9.95 14.75 5.87
CA GLY A 520 11.00 15.10 4.91
C GLY A 520 11.39 16.57 4.94
N MET A 521 10.41 17.47 5.05
CA MET A 521 10.67 18.92 5.18
C MET A 521 11.40 19.27 6.48
N GLN A 522 11.02 18.65 7.59
CA GLN A 522 11.71 18.86 8.87
C GLN A 522 13.16 18.37 8.78
N ASP A 523 13.34 17.18 8.22
CA ASP A 523 14.66 16.60 7.99
C ASP A 523 15.56 17.47 7.12
N PHE A 524 15.00 18.07 6.06
CA PHE A 524 15.71 18.99 5.19
C PHE A 524 16.25 20.20 5.99
N VAL A 525 15.39 20.83 6.81
CA VAL A 525 15.77 21.99 7.62
C VAL A 525 16.82 21.63 8.67
N ASP A 526 16.58 20.55 9.42
CA ASP A 526 17.46 20.17 10.53
C ASP A 526 18.84 19.70 10.02
N SER A 527 18.90 18.91 8.93
CA SER A 527 20.17 18.47 8.33
C SER A 527 21.05 19.65 7.91
N ARG A 528 20.44 20.66 7.28
CA ARG A 528 21.19 21.83 6.81
C ARG A 528 21.65 22.71 7.95
N ARG A 529 20.86 22.80 9.03
CA ARG A 529 21.30 23.52 10.25
C ARG A 529 22.46 22.80 10.94
N GLU A 530 22.42 21.47 11.00
CA GLU A 530 23.50 20.66 11.57
C GLU A 530 24.78 20.73 10.73
N GLU A 531 24.65 20.84 9.41
CA GLU A 531 25.79 20.98 8.46
C GLU A 531 26.31 22.44 8.34
N ASP A 532 25.87 23.37 9.18
CA ASP A 532 26.20 24.81 9.13
C ASP A 532 25.72 25.52 7.83
N ARG A 533 24.64 25.02 7.25
CA ARG A 533 23.97 25.56 6.07
C ARG A 533 22.61 26.17 6.42
N GLY A 534 22.51 26.75 7.61
CA GLY A 534 21.25 27.29 8.12
C GLY A 534 20.70 28.50 7.35
N ASN A 535 21.43 29.03 6.39
CA ASN A 535 20.96 30.02 5.42
C ASN A 535 20.27 29.42 4.17
N GLU A 536 20.28 28.10 4.01
CA GLU A 536 19.69 27.38 2.87
C GLU A 536 18.50 26.52 3.32
N VAL A 537 17.65 27.04 4.19
CA VAL A 537 16.51 26.31 4.77
C VAL A 537 15.15 26.90 4.37
N ALA A 538 15.14 27.83 3.43
CA ALA A 538 13.92 28.48 2.98
C ALA A 538 13.04 27.53 2.16
N LEU A 539 11.75 27.85 2.03
CA LEU A 539 10.82 27.09 1.19
C LEU A 539 11.27 27.00 -0.28
N THR A 540 11.92 28.05 -0.78
CA THR A 540 12.49 28.11 -2.13
C THR A 540 13.63 27.11 -2.33
N ASP A 541 14.46 26.90 -1.31
CA ASP A 541 15.57 25.95 -1.35
C ASP A 541 15.02 24.51 -1.35
N PHE A 542 13.99 24.26 -0.56
CA PHE A 542 13.29 22.96 -0.58
C PHE A 542 12.64 22.68 -1.93
N LEU A 543 11.96 23.65 -2.55
CA LEU A 543 11.36 23.52 -3.88
C LEU A 543 12.41 23.22 -4.95
N GLN A 544 13.59 23.81 -4.85
CA GLN A 544 14.69 23.54 -5.78
C GLN A 544 15.18 22.10 -5.65
N GLU A 545 15.31 21.59 -4.41
CA GLU A 545 15.69 20.20 -4.18
C GLU A 545 14.63 19.23 -4.74
N VAL A 546 13.34 19.48 -4.47
CA VAL A 546 12.23 18.70 -4.99
C VAL A 546 12.17 18.73 -6.52
N ALA A 547 12.41 19.89 -7.16
CA ALA A 547 12.43 20.00 -8.62
C ALA A 547 13.53 19.12 -9.24
N LEU A 548 14.74 19.16 -8.69
CA LEU A 548 15.85 18.30 -9.13
C LEU A 548 15.55 16.80 -8.93
N LEU A 549 14.76 16.47 -7.93
CA LEU A 549 14.32 15.09 -7.67
C LEU A 549 13.25 14.62 -8.69
N THR A 550 12.38 15.51 -9.16
CA THR A 550 11.30 15.18 -10.11
C THR A 550 11.74 15.17 -11.57
N ASP A 551 12.70 15.96 -11.97
CA ASP A 551 13.17 16.02 -13.36
C ASP A 551 13.85 14.71 -13.79
N LEU A 552 14.58 14.06 -12.89
CA LEU A 552 15.19 12.76 -13.13
C LEU A 552 14.15 11.63 -13.33
N ASP A 553 12.93 11.78 -12.77
CA ASP A 553 11.82 10.82 -12.97
C ASP A 553 11.10 11.03 -14.32
N SER A 554 11.21 12.20 -14.94
CA SER A 554 10.49 12.56 -16.19
C SER A 554 11.27 12.26 -17.46
N GLU A 555 12.58 12.07 -17.39
CA GLU A 555 13.42 11.67 -18.54
C GLU A 555 13.26 10.19 -18.94
N ASP A 556 12.61 9.40 -18.09
CA ASP A 556 12.33 7.99 -18.32
C ASP A 556 11.00 7.79 -19.03
N GLY A 557 10.95 8.11 -20.32
CA GLY A 557 9.80 7.85 -21.20
C GLY A 557 9.43 6.36 -21.26
N GLU A 558 8.16 6.10 -21.47
CA GLU A 558 7.44 4.81 -21.40
C GLU A 558 7.96 3.67 -22.32
N GLU A 559 9.11 3.77 -22.95
CA GLU A 559 9.55 2.85 -24.02
C GLU A 559 10.77 1.96 -23.71
N GLU A 560 11.32 1.95 -22.48
CA GLU A 560 12.33 0.95 -22.10
C GLU A 560 11.82 0.05 -20.96
N GLU A 561 11.00 -0.94 -21.31
CA GLU A 561 10.37 -1.87 -20.37
C GLU A 561 11.33 -2.76 -19.58
N ASP A 562 12.66 -2.75 -19.85
CA ASP A 562 13.60 -3.69 -19.20
C ASP A 562 15.04 -3.17 -18.97
N ALA A 563 15.27 -1.89 -18.98
CA ALA A 563 16.59 -1.37 -18.62
C ALA A 563 16.83 -1.53 -17.10
N GLY A 564 17.67 -2.49 -16.76
CA GLY A 564 18.25 -2.85 -15.47
C GLY A 564 18.01 -1.91 -14.29
N ARG A 565 16.87 -2.01 -13.59
CA ARG A 565 16.49 -1.14 -12.47
C ARG A 565 16.13 -1.94 -11.22
N VAL A 566 16.50 -1.44 -10.05
CA VAL A 566 16.05 -1.96 -8.76
C VAL A 566 14.55 -1.72 -8.60
N THR A 567 13.79 -2.72 -8.16
CA THR A 567 12.35 -2.60 -8.02
C THR A 567 11.95 -2.26 -6.57
N LEU A 568 11.25 -1.15 -6.38
CA LEU A 568 10.65 -0.71 -5.12
C LEU A 568 9.15 -0.97 -5.15
N MET A 569 8.60 -1.66 -4.14
CA MET A 569 7.16 -1.95 -4.10
C MET A 569 6.65 -2.28 -2.70
N THR A 570 5.32 -2.22 -2.53
CA THR A 570 4.72 -2.76 -1.32
C THR A 570 4.81 -4.30 -1.33
N ILE A 571 4.82 -4.90 -0.14
CA ILE A 571 4.81 -6.37 -0.01
C ILE A 571 3.57 -6.97 -0.69
N HIS A 572 2.41 -6.30 -0.65
CA HIS A 572 1.20 -6.75 -1.34
C HIS A 572 1.39 -6.83 -2.86
N SER A 573 2.06 -5.85 -3.44
CA SER A 573 2.37 -5.83 -4.88
C SER A 573 3.40 -6.88 -5.29
N ALA A 574 4.21 -7.36 -4.35
CA ALA A 574 5.23 -8.39 -4.60
C ALA A 574 4.64 -9.81 -4.69
N LYS A 575 3.36 -10.00 -4.32
CA LYS A 575 2.71 -11.31 -4.45
C LYS A 575 2.70 -11.76 -5.92
N GLY A 576 3.15 -13.00 -6.17
CA GLY A 576 3.29 -13.55 -7.52
C GLY A 576 4.64 -13.26 -8.21
N LEU A 577 5.44 -12.32 -7.69
CA LEU A 577 6.78 -12.02 -8.19
C LEU A 577 7.87 -12.80 -7.44
N GLU A 578 9.10 -12.78 -7.98
CA GLU A 578 10.28 -13.41 -7.37
C GLU A 578 11.55 -12.65 -7.77
N PHE A 579 12.53 -12.60 -6.87
CA PHE A 579 13.77 -11.87 -7.06
C PHE A 579 14.95 -12.60 -6.42
N PRO A 580 16.12 -12.63 -7.05
CA PRO A 580 17.33 -13.19 -6.45
C PRO A 580 17.65 -12.59 -5.07
N THR A 581 17.49 -11.28 -4.90
CA THR A 581 17.76 -10.58 -3.64
C THR A 581 16.57 -9.69 -3.23
N VAL A 582 16.07 -9.89 -2.02
CA VAL A 582 14.95 -9.15 -1.45
C VAL A 582 15.38 -8.45 -0.16
N PHE A 583 15.11 -7.16 -0.09
CA PHE A 583 15.17 -6.37 1.13
C PHE A 583 13.74 -6.15 1.65
N VAL A 584 13.48 -6.51 2.91
CA VAL A 584 12.22 -6.21 3.60
C VAL A 584 12.52 -5.15 4.65
N VAL A 585 12.05 -3.93 4.42
CA VAL A 585 12.44 -2.76 5.19
C VAL A 585 11.36 -2.32 6.18
N GLY A 586 11.77 -1.65 7.26
CA GLY A 586 10.86 -1.13 8.28
C GLY A 586 10.26 -2.23 9.17
N MET A 587 11.07 -3.22 9.57
CA MET A 587 10.66 -4.29 10.47
C MET A 587 10.54 -3.82 11.92
N GLU A 588 9.55 -2.96 12.17
CA GLU A 588 9.32 -2.27 13.45
C GLU A 588 7.86 -2.35 13.86
N GLU A 589 7.59 -2.36 15.15
CA GLU A 589 6.24 -2.19 15.69
C GLU A 589 5.65 -0.86 15.19
N ASN A 590 4.34 -0.81 15.00
CA ASN A 590 3.60 0.32 14.45
C ASN A 590 3.88 0.66 12.97
N ILE A 591 4.73 -0.15 12.30
CA ILE A 591 4.92 -0.13 10.85
C ILE A 591 4.59 -1.49 10.29
N PHE A 592 5.29 -2.53 10.74
CA PHE A 592 5.07 -3.91 10.36
C PHE A 592 5.26 -4.84 11.57
N PRO A 593 4.16 -5.21 12.27
CA PRO A 593 2.75 -5.03 11.92
C PRO A 593 2.23 -3.60 12.00
N SER A 594 1.19 -3.32 11.23
CA SER A 594 0.47 -2.06 11.30
C SER A 594 -0.23 -1.91 12.66
N PRO A 595 -0.38 -0.68 13.21
CA PRO A 595 -1.05 -0.47 14.51
C PRO A 595 -2.46 -1.03 14.53
N MET A 596 -3.21 -0.88 13.45
CA MET A 596 -4.61 -1.31 13.35
C MET A 596 -4.74 -2.83 13.46
N SER A 597 -3.82 -3.57 12.87
CA SER A 597 -3.84 -5.03 12.86
C SER A 597 -3.49 -5.67 14.22
N CYS A 598 -2.94 -4.89 15.16
CA CYS A 598 -2.58 -5.39 16.50
C CYS A 598 -3.77 -5.63 17.42
N TYR A 599 -4.96 -5.11 17.09
CA TYR A 599 -6.16 -5.24 17.92
C TYR A 599 -6.96 -6.53 17.66
N SER A 600 -6.67 -7.22 16.55
CA SER A 600 -7.35 -8.45 16.17
C SER A 600 -6.36 -9.56 15.90
N LYS A 601 -6.53 -10.73 16.55
CA LYS A 601 -5.68 -11.90 16.30
C LYS A 601 -5.70 -12.31 14.83
N ARG A 602 -6.87 -12.22 14.18
CA ARG A 602 -7.05 -12.55 12.76
C ARG A 602 -6.24 -11.61 11.85
N GLU A 603 -6.27 -10.32 12.13
CA GLU A 603 -5.51 -9.32 11.37
C GLU A 603 -3.99 -9.44 11.63
N LEU A 604 -3.60 -9.73 12.88
CA LEU A 604 -2.19 -9.97 13.19
C LEU A 604 -1.65 -11.24 12.49
N GLU A 605 -2.46 -12.28 12.37
CA GLU A 605 -2.10 -13.46 11.57
C GLU A 605 -2.01 -13.14 10.08
N GLU A 606 -2.82 -12.20 9.55
CA GLU A 606 -2.72 -11.72 8.17
C GLU A 606 -1.43 -10.93 7.96
N GLU A 607 -1.04 -10.07 8.87
CA GLU A 607 0.26 -9.36 8.83
C GLU A 607 1.45 -10.35 8.87
N ARG A 608 1.34 -11.44 9.65
CA ARG A 608 2.37 -12.48 9.65
C ARG A 608 2.44 -13.21 8.31
N ARG A 609 1.29 -13.49 7.66
CA ARG A 609 1.26 -14.01 6.29
C ARG A 609 1.88 -13.03 5.30
N LEU A 610 1.70 -11.73 5.51
CA LEU A 610 2.33 -10.72 4.68
C LEU A 610 3.86 -10.79 4.76
N LEU A 611 4.43 -10.96 5.97
CA LEU A 611 5.88 -11.18 6.11
C LEU A 611 6.32 -12.51 5.49
N TYR A 612 5.54 -13.57 5.66
CA TYR A 612 5.78 -14.85 4.98
C TYR A 612 5.86 -14.66 3.45
N VAL A 613 4.91 -13.90 2.88
CA VAL A 613 4.95 -13.56 1.45
C VAL A 613 6.23 -12.82 1.10
N ALA A 614 6.62 -11.79 1.88
CA ALA A 614 7.83 -11.01 1.62
C ALA A 614 9.09 -11.90 1.59
N ILE A 615 9.29 -12.74 2.61
CA ILE A 615 10.45 -13.65 2.70
C ILE A 615 10.47 -14.63 1.53
N THR A 616 9.31 -15.19 1.15
CA THR A 616 9.21 -16.19 0.07
C THR A 616 9.31 -15.59 -1.33
N ARG A 617 9.50 -14.25 -1.47
CA ARG A 617 9.86 -13.64 -2.76
C ARG A 617 11.34 -13.80 -3.07
N ALA A 618 12.17 -14.03 -2.06
CA ALA A 618 13.61 -14.18 -2.21
C ALA A 618 13.99 -15.56 -2.75
N GLU A 619 14.89 -15.60 -3.73
CA GLU A 619 15.50 -16.83 -4.22
C GLU A 619 16.79 -17.17 -3.47
N LYS A 620 17.72 -16.21 -3.36
CA LYS A 620 19.07 -16.40 -2.81
C LYS A 620 19.33 -15.62 -1.52
N HIS A 621 19.00 -14.32 -1.50
CA HIS A 621 19.29 -13.45 -0.38
C HIS A 621 18.02 -12.77 0.14
N CYS A 622 17.78 -12.87 1.45
CA CYS A 622 16.70 -12.17 2.14
C CYS A 622 17.29 -11.34 3.28
N ILE A 623 17.24 -10.03 3.14
CA ILE A 623 17.76 -9.07 4.10
C ILE A 623 16.59 -8.31 4.73
N LEU A 624 16.47 -8.38 6.06
CA LEU A 624 15.49 -7.65 6.83
C LEU A 624 16.16 -6.42 7.44
N THR A 625 15.48 -5.28 7.45
CA THR A 625 16.03 -4.07 8.08
C THR A 625 15.02 -3.44 9.03
N CYS A 626 15.51 -2.82 10.09
CA CYS A 626 14.72 -2.00 11.00
C CYS A 626 15.53 -0.80 11.48
N ALA A 627 14.84 0.31 11.78
CA ALA A 627 15.46 1.49 12.36
C ALA A 627 15.01 1.66 13.81
N LYS A 628 15.93 2.06 14.70
CA LYS A 628 15.62 2.34 16.12
C LYS A 628 14.75 3.57 16.29
N ASN A 629 14.88 4.53 15.39
CA ASN A 629 14.07 5.73 15.37
C ASN A 629 13.69 6.11 13.93
N ARG A 630 12.52 6.71 13.80
CA ARG A 630 12.00 7.29 12.56
C ARG A 630 11.37 8.63 12.84
N TYR A 631 11.48 9.51 11.89
CA TYR A 631 10.76 10.77 11.96
C TYR A 631 9.35 10.54 11.39
N ARG A 632 8.33 10.58 12.25
CA ARG A 632 6.91 10.45 11.85
C ARG A 632 6.08 11.47 12.60
N TYR A 633 5.04 12.01 11.97
CA TYR A 633 4.11 12.97 12.58
C TYR A 633 4.80 14.23 13.16
N GLY A 634 5.90 14.66 12.54
CA GLY A 634 6.68 15.79 13.05
C GLY A 634 7.42 15.50 14.37
N LYS A 635 7.56 14.24 14.74
CA LYS A 635 8.24 13.80 15.96
C LYS A 635 9.15 12.62 15.68
N LEU A 636 10.21 12.52 16.46
CA LEU A 636 11.07 11.35 16.47
C LEU A 636 10.35 10.24 17.25
N GLU A 637 10.03 9.14 16.58
CA GLU A 637 9.43 7.97 17.19
C GLU A 637 10.48 6.86 17.39
N PHE A 638 10.47 6.25 18.56
CA PHE A 638 11.32 5.11 18.88
C PHE A 638 10.44 3.86 18.89
N ASN A 639 10.48 3.11 17.81
CA ASN A 639 9.73 1.86 17.70
C ASN A 639 10.66 0.69 18.06
N PRO A 640 10.19 -0.28 18.85
CA PRO A 640 10.92 -1.52 19.03
C PRO A 640 10.88 -2.34 17.73
N GLU A 641 11.83 -3.27 17.62
CA GLU A 641 11.85 -4.24 16.53
C GLU A 641 10.52 -5.00 16.43
N SER A 642 10.11 -5.31 15.21
CA SER A 642 8.87 -6.05 14.93
C SER A 642 8.83 -7.35 15.74
N ARG A 643 7.68 -7.63 16.36
CA ARG A 643 7.43 -8.89 17.07
C ARG A 643 7.64 -10.13 16.21
N PHE A 644 7.42 -10.01 14.90
CA PHE A 644 7.58 -11.10 13.95
C PHE A 644 9.02 -11.58 13.80
N LEU A 645 10.01 -10.74 14.12
CA LEU A 645 11.41 -11.16 14.12
C LEU A 645 11.68 -12.22 15.19
N LYS A 646 10.91 -12.25 16.26
CA LYS A 646 10.99 -13.28 17.31
C LYS A 646 10.29 -14.59 16.92
N ASP A 647 9.41 -14.54 15.93
CA ASP A 647 8.71 -15.72 15.39
C ASP A 647 9.59 -16.51 14.41
N ILE A 648 10.68 -15.91 13.93
CA ILE A 648 11.68 -16.59 13.10
C ILE A 648 12.71 -17.26 14.02
N ASP A 649 13.05 -18.54 13.71
CA ASP A 649 14.06 -19.29 14.46
C ASP A 649 15.40 -18.52 14.45
N PRO A 650 15.94 -18.14 15.63
CA PRO A 650 17.19 -17.38 15.73
C PRO A 650 18.39 -18.06 15.06
N SER A 651 18.38 -19.40 14.96
CA SER A 651 19.43 -20.17 14.28
C SER A 651 19.51 -19.89 12.76
N LEU A 652 18.42 -19.38 12.18
CA LEU A 652 18.27 -19.07 10.77
C LEU A 652 18.51 -17.59 10.44
N MET A 653 18.77 -16.77 11.47
CA MET A 653 19.08 -15.36 11.30
C MET A 653 20.52 -15.02 11.66
N ASN A 654 21.06 -14.02 10.97
CA ASN A 654 22.32 -13.35 11.26
C ASN A 654 22.05 -11.88 11.58
N VAL A 655 22.19 -11.49 12.85
CA VAL A 655 21.91 -10.12 13.31
C VAL A 655 23.17 -9.26 13.21
N GLN A 656 23.11 -8.16 12.46
CA GLN A 656 24.18 -7.21 12.25
C GLN A 656 23.78 -5.81 12.73
N GLY A 657 24.69 -5.06 13.35
CA GLY A 657 24.43 -3.69 13.81
C GLY A 657 23.91 -3.58 15.27
N ALA A 658 23.58 -4.68 15.92
CA ALA A 658 23.37 -4.67 17.35
C ALA A 658 24.71 -4.43 18.03
N SER A 659 24.87 -3.30 18.72
CA SER A 659 26.00 -3.09 19.62
C SER A 659 26.03 -4.25 20.60
N SER A 660 27.10 -5.02 20.61
CA SER A 660 27.34 -6.10 21.57
C SER A 660 27.65 -5.50 22.97
N LEU A 661 26.67 -4.80 23.54
CA LEU A 661 26.74 -4.29 24.92
C LEU A 661 25.46 -4.77 25.63
N GLY A 662 25.60 -5.91 26.28
CA GLY A 662 24.57 -6.36 27.21
C GLY A 662 24.21 -7.82 27.10
N SER A 663 25.18 -8.73 27.24
CA SER A 663 24.88 -10.06 27.72
C SER A 663 24.26 -9.98 29.12
N SER A 664 23.13 -10.69 29.27
CA SER A 664 22.59 -11.18 30.52
C SER A 664 22.22 -10.15 31.62
N ARG A 665 20.96 -9.71 31.54
CA ARG A 665 20.13 -9.66 32.74
C ARG A 665 18.74 -10.18 32.38
N SER A 666 18.45 -11.37 32.89
CA SER A 666 17.11 -11.95 32.95
C SER A 666 16.17 -10.98 33.67
N PHE A 667 15.25 -10.39 32.95
CA PHE A 667 14.10 -9.71 33.53
C PHE A 667 13.04 -10.77 33.80
N GLU A 668 12.88 -11.16 35.07
CA GLU A 668 11.67 -11.84 35.53
C GLU A 668 10.47 -10.91 35.33
N PRO A 669 9.35 -11.41 34.82
CA PRO A 669 8.15 -10.59 34.64
C PRO A 669 7.51 -10.35 36.01
N ARG A 670 7.62 -9.14 36.52
CA ARG A 670 6.81 -8.70 37.67
C ARG A 670 5.36 -8.61 37.21
N GLN A 671 4.54 -9.57 37.61
CA GLN A 671 3.07 -9.51 37.48
C GLN A 671 2.55 -8.26 38.19
N GLN A 672 2.15 -7.26 37.44
CA GLN A 672 1.32 -6.18 37.97
C GLN A 672 -0.14 -6.51 37.63
N ASN A 673 -0.89 -6.84 38.63
CA ASN A 673 -2.33 -7.01 38.60
C ASN A 673 -3.02 -5.68 38.24
N PHE A 674 -3.44 -5.55 36.99
CA PHE A 674 -4.35 -4.48 36.60
C PHE A 674 -5.80 -4.88 36.94
N ARG A 675 -6.37 -4.22 37.95
CA ARG A 675 -7.84 -4.19 38.14
C ARG A 675 -8.44 -3.21 37.15
N PRO A 676 -9.52 -3.56 36.43
CA PRO A 676 -10.19 -2.61 35.56
C PRO A 676 -10.97 -1.59 36.40
N VAL A 677 -10.59 -0.33 36.32
CA VAL A 677 -11.40 0.78 36.80
C VAL A 677 -12.27 1.25 35.66
N ALA A 678 -13.57 1.03 35.79
CA ALA A 678 -14.57 1.61 34.92
C ALA A 678 -14.64 3.13 35.18
N THR A 679 -14.17 3.92 34.23
CA THR A 679 -14.36 5.37 34.25
C THR A 679 -15.40 5.77 33.22
N GLN A 680 -16.49 6.31 33.71
CA GLN A 680 -17.54 6.96 32.92
C GLN A 680 -16.95 8.21 32.25
N PHE A 681 -16.98 8.24 30.91
CA PHE A 681 -16.63 9.45 30.17
C PHE A 681 -17.78 10.46 30.21
N LYS A 682 -17.61 11.53 30.98
CA LYS A 682 -18.34 12.78 30.79
C LYS A 682 -17.66 13.58 29.68
N ALA A 683 -18.40 13.94 28.67
CA ALA A 683 -17.95 14.81 27.59
C ALA A 683 -17.72 16.23 28.12
N GLU A 684 -16.48 16.69 28.08
CA GLU A 684 -16.14 18.11 28.26
C GLU A 684 -15.74 18.76 26.92
N PRO A 685 -16.00 20.06 26.75
CA PRO A 685 -15.88 20.73 25.46
C PRO A 685 -14.40 20.92 25.06
N LYS A 686 -14.16 20.76 23.75
CA LYS A 686 -12.83 20.90 23.11
C LYS A 686 -12.18 22.25 23.46
N PRO A 687 -10.94 22.26 23.95
CA PRO A 687 -10.18 23.49 24.07
C PRO A 687 -9.74 23.99 22.69
N ARG A 688 -9.91 25.29 22.43
CA ARG A 688 -9.29 26.01 21.34
C ARG A 688 -7.77 25.86 21.45
N ILE A 689 -7.14 25.32 20.43
CA ILE A 689 -5.68 25.25 20.33
C ILE A 689 -5.18 26.67 20.03
N VAL A 690 -4.61 27.31 21.01
CA VAL A 690 -3.77 28.49 20.85
C VAL A 690 -2.34 27.96 20.58
N PRO A 691 -1.62 28.46 19.59
CA PRO A 691 -0.26 28.02 19.35
C PRO A 691 0.63 28.49 20.51
N HIS A 692 0.89 27.60 21.45
CA HIS A 692 1.95 27.80 22.41
C HIS A 692 3.28 27.58 21.70
N ARG A 693 4.09 28.63 21.75
CA ARG A 693 5.55 28.53 21.56
C ARG A 693 6.05 27.42 22.47
N VAL A 694 6.32 26.24 21.89
CA VAL A 694 6.85 25.11 22.63
C VAL A 694 8.30 25.40 22.92
N GLU A 695 8.59 25.78 24.14
CA GLU A 695 9.94 25.60 24.68
C GLU A 695 10.20 24.09 24.76
N PRO A 696 11.38 23.62 24.41
CA PRO A 696 11.69 22.19 24.43
C PRO A 696 11.75 21.69 25.87
N SER A 697 10.68 21.08 26.32
CA SER A 697 10.66 20.34 27.58
C SER A 697 10.80 18.83 27.30
N GLY A 698 11.97 18.36 27.43
CA GLY A 698 12.27 16.93 27.43
C GLY A 698 13.73 16.76 27.79
N ASN A 699 14.00 16.33 29.00
CA ASN A 699 15.34 16.01 29.51
C ASN A 699 16.02 14.99 28.61
N ILE A 700 16.68 15.45 27.56
CA ILE A 700 17.91 14.85 27.07
C ILE A 700 18.99 15.81 27.57
N THR A 701 19.75 15.40 28.52
CA THR A 701 20.86 16.14 29.09
C THR A 701 21.86 16.40 27.96
N GLY A 702 21.69 17.51 27.26
CA GLY A 702 22.75 18.07 26.44
C GLY A 702 23.92 18.36 27.39
N HIS A 703 24.97 17.56 27.28
CA HIS A 703 26.22 17.92 27.93
C HIS A 703 26.67 19.27 27.39
N PRO A 704 27.13 20.21 28.25
CA PRO A 704 27.62 21.48 27.78
C PRO A 704 28.75 21.25 26.77
N VAL A 705 28.78 22.03 25.70
CA VAL A 705 29.75 22.02 24.59
C VAL A 705 31.21 21.94 25.06
N THR A 706 31.46 22.29 26.30
CA THR A 706 32.77 22.30 26.96
C THR A 706 33.35 20.92 27.30
N THR A 707 32.60 19.82 27.14
CA THR A 707 33.06 18.46 27.52
C THR A 707 33.45 17.57 26.32
N LEU A 708 33.10 17.94 25.09
CA LEU A 708 33.43 17.16 23.91
C LEU A 708 34.91 17.34 23.52
N LYS A 709 35.60 16.22 23.24
CA LYS A 709 37.01 16.19 22.82
C LYS A 709 37.20 15.35 21.58
N GLU A 710 38.25 15.63 20.82
CA GLU A 710 38.70 14.76 19.75
C GLU A 710 38.97 13.34 20.26
N GLY A 711 38.52 12.36 19.50
CA GLY A 711 38.56 10.95 19.89
C GLY A 711 37.37 10.46 20.73
N ASN A 712 36.48 11.33 21.18
CA ASN A 712 35.24 10.88 21.83
C ASN A 712 34.34 10.15 20.82
N VAL A 713 33.66 9.11 21.32
CA VAL A 713 32.59 8.45 20.61
C VAL A 713 31.28 9.08 21.03
N ILE A 714 30.58 9.61 20.06
CA ILE A 714 29.26 10.21 20.26
C ILE A 714 28.17 9.34 19.61
N GLU A 715 27.00 9.32 20.20
CA GLU A 715 25.78 8.81 19.58
C GLU A 715 24.92 10.00 19.19
N HIS A 716 24.85 10.25 17.88
CA HIS A 716 24.07 11.33 17.31
C HIS A 716 22.68 10.85 16.95
N GLU A 717 21.65 11.64 17.26
CA GLU A 717 20.24 11.28 17.13
C GLU A 717 19.86 10.81 15.70
N ARG A 718 20.52 11.34 14.67
CA ARG A 718 20.24 11.06 13.24
C ARG A 718 21.29 10.17 12.57
N PHE A 719 22.55 10.27 12.99
CA PHE A 719 23.67 9.65 12.28
C PHE A 719 24.23 8.43 13.02
N GLY A 720 23.72 8.13 14.23
CA GLY A 720 24.17 7.01 15.04
C GLY A 720 25.54 7.23 15.68
N LEU A 721 26.25 6.13 15.91
CA LEU A 721 27.58 6.17 16.53
C LEU A 721 28.64 6.71 15.58
N GLY A 722 29.37 7.72 16.05
CA GLY A 722 30.47 8.33 15.32
C GLY A 722 31.63 8.72 16.23
N THR A 723 32.82 8.79 15.68
CA THR A 723 34.05 9.23 16.39
C THR A 723 34.39 10.66 16.01
N VAL A 724 34.57 11.52 16.98
CA VAL A 724 34.95 12.91 16.79
C VAL A 724 36.40 12.96 16.29
N LEU A 725 36.61 13.38 15.06
CA LEU A 725 37.95 13.50 14.45
C LEU A 725 38.58 14.85 14.76
N LYS A 726 37.80 15.94 14.75
CA LYS A 726 38.31 17.30 14.93
C LYS A 726 37.23 18.20 15.50
N ILE A 727 37.66 19.18 16.32
CA ILE A 727 36.78 20.22 16.86
C ILE A 727 37.38 21.58 16.47
N GLU A 728 36.58 22.46 15.84
CA GLU A 728 37.00 23.78 15.39
C GLU A 728 36.04 24.85 15.88
N GLY A 729 36.53 26.07 16.07
CA GLY A 729 35.72 27.20 16.54
C GLY A 729 35.59 27.29 18.07
N SER A 730 34.86 28.29 18.55
CA SER A 730 34.61 28.52 19.98
C SER A 730 33.22 29.08 20.22
N GLY A 731 32.63 28.75 21.37
CA GLY A 731 31.31 29.22 21.75
C GLY A 731 30.18 28.64 20.86
N GLU A 732 29.26 29.45 20.43
CA GLU A 732 28.10 29.02 19.61
C GLU A 732 28.46 28.54 18.20
N ASN A 733 29.65 28.84 17.69
CA ASN A 733 30.13 28.46 16.37
C ASN A 733 31.08 27.26 16.41
N THR A 734 31.09 26.49 17.48
CA THR A 734 31.92 25.29 17.60
C THR A 734 31.40 24.20 16.67
N LYS A 735 32.29 23.68 15.81
CA LYS A 735 32.03 22.60 14.85
C LYS A 735 32.82 21.37 15.25
N ALA A 736 32.20 20.21 15.10
CA ALA A 736 32.89 18.92 15.24
C ALA A 736 32.84 18.17 13.90
N THR A 737 33.99 17.73 13.46
CA THR A 737 34.09 16.76 12.36
C THR A 737 34.00 15.36 12.95
N VAL A 738 32.99 14.62 12.59
CA VAL A 738 32.67 13.29 13.16
C VAL A 738 32.61 12.27 12.04
N GLU A 739 33.31 11.14 12.22
CA GLU A 739 33.26 9.99 11.33
C GLU A 739 32.20 9.00 11.84
N PHE A 740 31.09 8.89 11.13
CA PHE A 740 30.02 7.97 11.44
C PHE A 740 30.24 6.63 10.74
N LYS A 741 29.93 5.54 11.43
CA LYS A 741 30.26 4.16 10.99
C LYS A 741 29.71 3.80 9.60
N ASN A 742 28.49 4.27 9.27
CA ASN A 742 27.80 3.91 8.02
C ASN A 742 27.48 5.11 7.12
N LEU A 743 27.79 6.35 7.56
CA LEU A 743 27.42 7.59 6.86
C LEU A 743 28.61 8.48 6.48
N GLY A 744 29.85 7.97 6.77
CA GLY A 744 31.09 8.68 6.51
C GLY A 744 31.29 9.91 7.40
N THR A 745 32.18 10.81 6.95
CA THR A 745 32.58 11.99 7.75
C THR A 745 31.58 13.13 7.55
N LYS A 746 31.08 13.70 8.64
CA LYS A 746 30.18 14.86 8.68
C LYS A 746 30.76 15.95 9.57
N GLN A 747 30.53 17.21 9.19
CA GLN A 747 30.84 18.36 10.03
C GLN A 747 29.56 18.85 10.68
N LEU A 748 29.51 18.89 12.01
CA LEU A 748 28.32 19.22 12.79
C LEU A 748 28.54 20.55 13.53
N LEU A 749 27.57 21.45 13.48
CA LEU A 749 27.55 22.65 14.32
C LEU A 749 26.95 22.28 15.67
N LEU A 750 27.76 22.25 16.72
CA LEU A 750 27.40 21.68 18.03
C LEU A 750 26.22 22.38 18.72
N LYS A 751 25.92 23.62 18.37
CA LYS A 751 24.76 24.36 18.86
C LYS A 751 23.42 23.68 18.47
N PHE A 752 23.36 23.01 17.32
CA PHE A 752 22.14 22.40 16.82
C PHE A 752 22.20 20.87 16.84
N ALA A 753 23.42 20.31 16.93
CA ALA A 753 23.60 18.87 16.92
C ALA A 753 23.10 18.21 18.23
N ARG A 754 22.20 17.23 18.09
CA ARG A 754 21.66 16.46 19.20
C ARG A 754 22.42 15.15 19.33
N PHE A 755 23.29 15.07 20.32
CA PHE A 755 24.13 13.89 20.56
C PHE A 755 24.36 13.64 22.05
N SER A 756 24.72 12.42 22.38
CA SER A 756 25.24 12.02 23.69
C SER A 756 26.68 11.50 23.56
N VAL A 757 27.52 11.78 24.53
CA VAL A 757 28.88 11.25 24.54
C VAL A 757 28.85 9.87 25.20
N VAL A 758 29.28 8.85 24.42
CA VAL A 758 29.23 7.45 24.87
C VAL A 758 30.56 7.03 25.50
N LYS A 759 31.69 7.61 25.04
CA LYS A 759 33.04 7.30 25.56
C LYS A 759 34.00 8.44 25.29
#